data_9c26879ae7b4795a8b4bceb5c206d23a
#
_entry.id   9c26879ae7b4795a8b4bceb5c206d23a
#
_cell.length_a   1.000
_cell.length_b   1.000
_cell.length_c   1.000
_cell.angle_alpha   90.00
_cell.angle_beta   90.00
_cell.angle_gamma   90.00
#
_symmetry.space_group_name_H-M   'P 1'
#
loop_
_entity.id
_entity.type
_entity.pdbx_description
1 polymer ?
#
loop_
_entity_poly.entity_id
_entity_poly.type
_entity_poly.pdbx_seq_one_letter_code
_entity_poly.pdbx_strand_id
1 'polypeptide(L)'
;MRPRQGRLRQLSAEVLPDGAFLHYELGKLRIARRIRVDSAIADQWSIENPGPGTATFEADVTVDADFRDLFEVRRLKRTTKGHREPAAANGHRLVFRYTAVDGVKQSTDILAPVDAWQTGDGPARGRVAVRISPGDRRSIEIDIHVHSTLPSTVIADRDWVAWQRTATKFASDSPDLDAWIARSSLDLFLLSDMTTDGFFPSAGIPWFVAPFGRDSIMTALMTLPLRRDLAPAVLRVLADNQGTANVPERDEEPGRISHEIRQGEIVRTGSAFGTPYYGSVDATPLFVWLAAEAARWMPERDLIAEFEPNIRAALKWMEKRGDRDGDLFIEFERERATGIENQVWKDSGDSYLNAKGKRPVGPIAAVEVQAYAIAALRSLAEVVAKRDPVWSAELAARAEAIRQKFERAFWMPARSFYAQALDGRKRLIPDIVSNPGHVLWAGAATAAHGRATARRLRQPDMASGWGIRTRSSRSKHYSPLSYHNGSVWPHDTAFAAAGMARYGDKAGAAKTIAEMLATAKAFPDWRIPELFGGQPKRPGIWPTPYPVACVPLAWSAAATFLCIQTMLGLSVSPDGARVTLDPLLPDGVNRFEASDLRVGAGKIDIRLERKRGRAPVTDVQATGVSVTVSAI
;
A
#
# COMPACT_ATOMS: atom_id res chain seq x y z
N MET A 1 29.49 -10.20 2.62
CA MET A 1 30.74 -10.72 3.24
C MET A 1 30.49 -12.12 3.78
N ARG A 2 31.38 -13.10 3.50
CA ARG A 2 31.27 -14.50 3.97
C ARG A 2 32.53 -14.84 4.77
N PRO A 3 32.45 -15.12 6.10
CA PRO A 3 33.61 -15.53 6.88
C PRO A 3 34.22 -16.82 6.34
N ARG A 4 35.54 -16.88 6.38
CA ARG A 4 36.32 -18.07 5.95
C ARG A 4 36.41 -19.12 7.07
N GLN A 5 36.23 -18.68 8.32
CA GLN A 5 36.34 -19.53 9.51
C GLN A 5 34.97 -19.65 10.18
N GLY A 6 34.32 -20.81 10.03
CA GLY A 6 33.06 -21.09 10.69
C GLY A 6 31.82 -20.48 10.05
N ARG A 7 30.68 -20.60 10.73
CA ARG A 7 29.36 -20.12 10.29
C ARG A 7 28.89 -19.00 11.21
N LEU A 8 28.43 -17.89 10.63
CA LEU A 8 27.75 -16.84 11.38
C LEU A 8 26.44 -17.39 11.97
N ARG A 9 26.28 -17.22 13.27
CA ARG A 9 25.02 -17.48 13.97
C ARG A 9 24.35 -16.15 14.27
N GLN A 10 23.24 -15.86 13.60
CA GLN A 10 22.46 -14.67 13.86
C GLN A 10 21.76 -14.79 15.21
N LEU A 11 21.88 -13.76 16.04
CA LEU A 11 21.25 -13.65 17.35
C LEU A 11 20.01 -12.78 17.31
N SER A 12 20.10 -11.65 16.62
CA SER A 12 18.98 -10.71 16.45
C SER A 12 19.09 -9.97 15.13
N ALA A 13 17.97 -9.43 14.68
CA ALA A 13 17.87 -8.49 13.60
C ALA A 13 16.76 -7.47 13.91
N GLU A 14 17.03 -6.21 13.66
CA GLU A 14 16.09 -5.10 13.83
C GLU A 14 16.09 -4.24 12.59
N VAL A 15 14.91 -3.90 12.09
CA VAL A 15 14.73 -2.94 11.00
C VAL A 15 14.58 -1.55 11.61
N LEU A 16 15.38 -0.62 11.11
CA LEU A 16 15.46 0.76 11.58
C LEU A 16 14.96 1.71 10.48
N PRO A 17 14.64 2.97 10.82
CA PRO A 17 14.19 3.96 9.83
C PRO A 17 15.19 4.23 8.70
N ASP A 18 16.47 4.08 8.99
CA ASP A 18 17.59 4.31 8.08
C ASP A 18 18.32 3.02 7.65
N GLY A 19 17.74 1.83 7.95
CA GLY A 19 18.37 0.58 7.56
C GLY A 19 18.10 -0.61 8.48
N ALA A 20 19.15 -1.31 8.91
CA ALA A 20 19.04 -2.49 9.77
C ALA A 20 20.22 -2.65 10.72
N PHE A 21 19.95 -3.27 11.86
CA PHE A 21 20.95 -3.63 12.84
C PHE A 21 20.87 -5.12 13.16
N LEU A 22 21.99 -5.84 13.04
CA LEU A 22 22.03 -7.28 13.17
C LEU A 22 23.17 -7.68 14.12
N HIS A 23 22.93 -8.68 14.97
CA HIS A 23 23.95 -9.26 15.81
C HIS A 23 24.23 -10.71 15.40
N TYR A 24 25.51 -11.05 15.42
CA TYR A 24 25.99 -12.41 15.12
C TYR A 24 27.06 -12.85 16.11
N GLU A 25 27.24 -14.17 16.18
CA GLU A 25 28.41 -14.81 16.75
C GLU A 25 29.16 -15.60 15.68
N LEU A 26 30.49 -15.59 15.76
CA LEU A 26 31.38 -16.42 14.95
C LEU A 26 32.46 -17.03 15.88
N GLY A 27 32.23 -18.27 16.34
CA GLY A 27 33.07 -18.87 17.38
C GLY A 27 33.03 -18.02 18.66
N LYS A 28 34.18 -17.43 19.05
CA LYS A 28 34.28 -16.55 20.23
C LYS A 28 34.07 -15.07 19.91
N LEU A 29 34.00 -14.71 18.61
CA LEU A 29 33.83 -13.32 18.20
C LEU A 29 32.35 -12.90 18.27
N ARG A 30 32.12 -11.68 18.74
CA ARG A 30 30.82 -11.01 18.67
C ARG A 30 30.84 -10.01 17.51
N ILE A 31 29.79 -10.00 16.70
CA ILE A 31 29.71 -9.16 15.52
C ILE A 31 28.41 -8.37 15.55
N ALA A 32 28.52 -7.06 15.51
CA ALA A 32 27.41 -6.16 15.26
C ALA A 32 27.51 -5.63 13.81
N ARG A 33 26.47 -5.77 13.03
CA ARG A 33 26.40 -5.26 11.65
C ARG A 33 25.34 -4.18 11.58
N ARG A 34 25.72 -2.97 11.20
CA ARG A 34 24.86 -1.84 10.92
C ARG A 34 24.83 -1.58 9.44
N ILE A 35 23.65 -1.68 8.83
CA ILE A 35 23.42 -1.28 7.44
C ILE A 35 22.64 0.02 7.48
N ARG A 36 23.15 1.08 6.87
CA ARG A 36 22.44 2.34 6.64
C ARG A 36 22.16 2.50 5.16
N VAL A 37 21.00 3.04 4.85
CA VAL A 37 20.55 3.29 3.48
C VAL A 37 19.97 4.70 3.43
N ASP A 38 20.71 5.59 2.78
CA ASP A 38 20.30 6.96 2.47
C ASP A 38 20.68 7.27 1.00
N SER A 39 21.47 8.30 0.74
CA SER A 39 22.08 8.57 -0.58
C SER A 39 23.12 7.51 -1.01
N ALA A 40 23.57 6.68 -0.07
CA ALA A 40 24.47 5.55 -0.27
C ALA A 40 24.05 4.40 0.67
N ILE A 41 24.63 3.22 0.45
CA ILE A 41 24.52 2.10 1.38
C ILE A 41 25.84 1.98 2.12
N ALA A 42 25.83 2.17 3.45
CA ALA A 42 26.96 1.92 4.32
C ALA A 42 26.72 0.63 5.12
N ASP A 43 27.56 -0.38 4.91
CA ASP A 43 27.53 -1.69 5.57
C ASP A 43 28.70 -1.82 6.54
N GLN A 44 28.47 -1.47 7.80
CA GLN A 44 29.48 -1.45 8.85
C GLN A 44 29.43 -2.72 9.69
N TRP A 45 30.56 -3.41 9.79
CA TRP A 45 30.76 -4.60 10.62
C TRP A 45 31.70 -4.25 11.79
N SER A 46 31.20 -4.35 13.00
CA SER A 46 31.96 -4.14 14.23
C SER A 46 32.22 -5.50 14.86
N ILE A 47 33.48 -5.92 14.91
CA ILE A 47 33.92 -7.24 15.34
C ILE A 47 34.68 -7.10 16.67
N GLU A 48 34.18 -7.75 17.71
CA GLU A 48 34.72 -7.73 19.06
C GLU A 48 35.30 -9.10 19.43
N ASN A 49 36.47 -9.10 20.07
CA ASN A 49 37.11 -10.28 20.63
C ASN A 49 37.04 -10.28 22.16
N PRO A 50 36.03 -10.88 22.79
CA PRO A 50 35.94 -10.97 24.24
C PRO A 50 36.87 -12.06 24.85
N GLY A 51 37.57 -12.80 24.01
CA GLY A 51 38.45 -13.89 24.46
C GLY A 51 39.80 -13.40 24.96
N PRO A 52 40.57 -14.24 25.70
CA PRO A 52 41.86 -13.86 26.30
C PRO A 52 43.04 -13.89 25.33
N GLY A 53 42.88 -14.40 24.10
CA GLY A 53 43.93 -14.45 23.06
C GLY A 53 43.58 -13.62 21.84
N THR A 54 44.59 -13.21 21.09
CA THR A 54 44.38 -12.53 19.81
C THR A 54 43.55 -13.42 18.86
N ALA A 55 42.53 -12.85 18.23
CA ALA A 55 41.72 -13.51 17.20
C ALA A 55 41.95 -12.86 15.83
N THR A 56 41.73 -13.61 14.79
CA THR A 56 41.72 -13.09 13.41
C THR A 56 40.33 -13.31 12.82
N PHE A 57 39.79 -12.25 12.23
CA PHE A 57 38.59 -12.33 11.39
C PHE A 57 39.00 -12.24 9.93
N GLU A 58 38.67 -13.24 9.15
CA GLU A 58 38.88 -13.26 7.70
C GLU A 58 37.56 -13.48 6.99
N ALA A 59 37.31 -12.71 5.94
CA ALA A 59 36.12 -12.87 5.13
C ALA A 59 36.39 -12.61 3.65
N ASP A 60 35.71 -13.36 2.80
CA ASP A 60 35.61 -13.09 1.37
C ASP A 60 34.46 -12.12 1.12
N VAL A 61 34.76 -11.03 0.41
CA VAL A 61 33.80 -10.06 -0.09
C VAL A 61 33.54 -10.37 -1.55
N THR A 62 32.31 -10.70 -1.89
CA THR A 62 31.88 -10.98 -3.27
C THR A 62 30.78 -10.01 -3.62
N VAL A 63 30.97 -9.28 -4.72
CA VAL A 63 30.03 -8.24 -5.18
C VAL A 63 29.83 -8.32 -6.69
N ASP A 64 28.64 -7.97 -7.13
CA ASP A 64 28.28 -7.82 -8.53
C ASP A 64 27.21 -6.74 -8.69
N ALA A 65 27.16 -6.13 -9.88
CA ALA A 65 26.08 -5.27 -10.32
C ALA A 65 25.66 -5.75 -11.73
N ASP A 66 24.63 -6.56 -11.78
CA ASP A 66 24.16 -7.19 -13.01
C ASP A 66 23.25 -6.27 -13.86
N PHE A 67 22.84 -5.12 -13.30
CA PHE A 67 21.95 -4.11 -13.91
C PHE A 67 20.67 -4.70 -14.50
N ARG A 68 20.19 -5.80 -13.93
CA ARG A 68 18.94 -6.43 -14.37
C ARG A 68 17.75 -5.57 -14.00
N ASP A 69 16.88 -5.35 -14.98
CA ASP A 69 15.58 -4.76 -14.72
C ASP A 69 14.74 -5.66 -13.81
N LEU A 70 13.87 -5.06 -13.01
CA LEU A 70 12.95 -5.78 -12.11
C LEU A 70 12.12 -6.84 -12.84
N PHE A 71 11.69 -6.55 -14.07
CA PHE A 71 10.94 -7.50 -14.89
C PHE A 71 11.80 -8.69 -15.32
N GLU A 72 13.12 -8.51 -15.54
CA GLU A 72 14.03 -9.62 -15.78
C GLU A 72 14.21 -10.51 -14.54
N VAL A 73 14.27 -9.89 -13.35
CA VAL A 73 14.28 -10.63 -12.08
C VAL A 73 12.99 -11.45 -11.94
N ARG A 74 11.86 -10.94 -12.40
CA ARG A 74 10.56 -11.63 -12.47
C ARG A 74 10.43 -12.55 -13.70
N ARG A 75 11.54 -12.86 -14.38
CA ARG A 75 11.64 -13.81 -15.50
C ARG A 75 11.06 -13.33 -16.83
N LEU A 76 10.79 -12.03 -17.02
CA LEU A 76 10.53 -11.51 -18.37
C LEU A 76 11.82 -11.67 -19.21
N LYS A 77 11.72 -12.33 -20.34
CA LYS A 77 12.84 -12.46 -21.28
C LYS A 77 12.98 -11.15 -22.06
N ARG A 78 14.16 -10.56 -22.00
CA ARG A 78 14.52 -9.36 -22.76
C ARG A 78 15.36 -9.76 -23.99
N THR A 79 14.98 -9.30 -25.16
CA THR A 79 15.68 -9.59 -26.43
C THR A 79 16.87 -8.66 -26.65
N THR A 80 16.73 -7.38 -26.25
CA THR A 80 17.77 -6.36 -26.41
C THR A 80 18.23 -5.88 -25.06
N LYS A 81 19.54 -5.89 -24.82
CA LYS A 81 20.16 -5.40 -23.58
C LYS A 81 21.14 -4.29 -23.90
N GLY A 82 21.31 -3.36 -22.95
CA GLY A 82 22.38 -2.40 -22.99
C GLY A 82 23.76 -3.05 -22.85
N HIS A 83 24.77 -2.25 -22.77
CA HIS A 83 26.16 -2.66 -22.68
C HIS A 83 26.70 -2.51 -21.24
N ARG A 84 27.18 -3.63 -20.67
CA ARG A 84 27.89 -3.64 -19.39
C ARG A 84 29.40 -3.63 -19.67
N GLU A 85 30.10 -2.67 -19.09
CA GLU A 85 31.56 -2.59 -19.15
C GLU A 85 32.20 -3.63 -18.19
N PRO A 86 33.44 -4.06 -18.46
CA PRO A 86 34.21 -4.83 -17.50
C PRO A 86 34.36 -4.05 -16.18
N ALA A 87 34.31 -4.78 -15.06
CA ALA A 87 34.49 -4.16 -13.74
C ALA A 87 35.91 -3.53 -13.62
N ALA A 88 35.99 -2.28 -13.20
CA ALA A 88 37.23 -1.55 -13.02
C ALA A 88 37.59 -1.45 -11.53
N ALA A 89 38.80 -1.89 -11.16
CA ALA A 89 39.30 -1.82 -9.79
C ALA A 89 40.51 -0.91 -9.69
N ASN A 90 40.57 -0.12 -8.60
CA ASN A 90 41.70 0.69 -8.24
C ASN A 90 41.85 0.72 -6.70
N GLY A 91 42.81 -0.01 -6.17
CA GLY A 91 42.99 -0.18 -4.72
C GLY A 91 41.73 -0.77 -4.07
N HIS A 92 41.16 -0.04 -3.12
CA HIS A 92 39.96 -0.44 -2.40
C HIS A 92 38.66 -0.14 -3.16
N ARG A 93 38.72 0.61 -4.27
CA ARG A 93 37.55 1.01 -5.06
C ARG A 93 37.30 0.04 -6.21
N LEU A 94 36.04 -0.33 -6.40
CA LEU A 94 35.53 -1.15 -7.50
C LEU A 94 34.33 -0.45 -8.15
N VAL A 95 34.32 -0.38 -9.48
CA VAL A 95 33.26 0.30 -10.24
C VAL A 95 32.68 -0.64 -11.29
N PHE A 96 31.38 -0.77 -11.30
CA PHE A 96 30.60 -1.37 -12.37
C PHE A 96 29.88 -0.28 -13.17
N ARG A 97 29.87 -0.39 -14.51
CA ARG A 97 29.19 0.57 -15.39
C ARG A 97 28.27 -0.15 -16.38
N TYR A 98 27.20 0.52 -16.71
CA TYR A 98 26.20 0.03 -17.66
C TYR A 98 25.62 1.20 -18.46
N THR A 99 25.48 1.00 -19.78
CA THR A 99 24.75 1.92 -20.66
C THR A 99 23.54 1.20 -21.20
N ALA A 100 22.35 1.66 -20.85
CA ALA A 100 21.08 1.11 -21.29
C ALA A 100 20.85 1.32 -22.80
N VAL A 101 19.92 0.60 -23.40
CA VAL A 101 19.58 0.69 -24.84
C VAL A 101 19.16 2.10 -25.24
N ASP A 102 18.49 2.82 -24.33
CA ASP A 102 18.05 4.21 -24.52
C ASP A 102 19.12 5.27 -24.14
N GLY A 103 20.36 4.82 -23.91
CA GLY A 103 21.50 5.70 -23.62
C GLY A 103 21.63 6.14 -22.16
N VAL A 104 20.72 5.72 -21.26
CA VAL A 104 20.82 5.99 -19.82
C VAL A 104 22.07 5.29 -19.28
N LYS A 105 22.93 6.05 -18.58
CA LYS A 105 24.14 5.53 -17.94
C LYS A 105 23.89 5.29 -16.45
N GLN A 106 24.37 4.14 -15.97
CA GLN A 106 24.28 3.73 -14.58
C GLN A 106 25.65 3.26 -14.09
N SER A 107 25.97 3.49 -12.84
CA SER A 107 27.15 2.91 -12.20
C SER A 107 26.87 2.51 -10.76
N THR A 108 27.65 1.52 -10.30
CA THR A 108 27.70 1.11 -8.89
C THR A 108 29.16 1.18 -8.47
N ASP A 109 29.46 2.11 -7.54
CA ASP A 109 30.78 2.32 -6.97
C ASP A 109 30.81 1.67 -5.58
N ILE A 110 31.82 0.83 -5.34
CA ILE A 110 32.00 0.11 -4.08
C ILE A 110 33.35 0.46 -3.51
N LEU A 111 33.37 0.92 -2.27
CA LEU A 111 34.57 1.14 -1.48
C LEU A 111 34.60 0.11 -0.34
N ALA A 112 35.62 -0.75 -0.29
CA ALA A 112 35.78 -1.75 0.75
C ALA A 112 37.27 -1.98 1.08
N PRO A 113 37.64 -2.20 2.35
CA PRO A 113 39.03 -2.39 2.77
C PRO A 113 39.53 -3.80 2.47
N VAL A 114 39.47 -4.19 1.21
CA VAL A 114 39.99 -5.48 0.72
C VAL A 114 41.45 -5.37 0.32
N ASP A 115 42.21 -6.45 0.41
CA ASP A 115 43.63 -6.49 0.02
C ASP A 115 43.81 -6.10 -1.46
N ALA A 116 43.01 -6.73 -2.34
CA ALA A 116 42.90 -6.41 -3.76
C ALA A 116 41.60 -6.98 -4.33
N TRP A 117 41.05 -6.32 -5.35
CA TRP A 117 39.92 -6.84 -6.11
C TRP A 117 40.39 -7.75 -7.24
N GLN A 118 39.81 -8.94 -7.30
CA GLN A 118 39.90 -9.84 -8.43
C GLN A 118 38.67 -9.63 -9.31
N THR A 119 38.87 -9.08 -10.50
CA THR A 119 37.80 -8.79 -11.48
C THR A 119 37.90 -9.75 -12.66
N GLY A 120 36.75 -10.01 -13.30
CA GLY A 120 36.61 -10.87 -14.50
C GLY A 120 35.21 -10.76 -15.05
N ASP A 121 34.76 -11.74 -15.83
CA ASP A 121 33.42 -11.75 -16.45
C ASP A 121 32.26 -12.01 -15.45
N GLY A 122 32.56 -12.28 -14.20
CA GLY A 122 31.59 -12.57 -13.14
C GLY A 122 31.72 -11.62 -11.96
N PRO A 123 31.19 -12.03 -10.79
CA PRO A 123 31.30 -11.24 -9.56
C PRO A 123 32.74 -10.95 -9.19
N ALA A 124 33.03 -9.70 -8.81
CA ALA A 124 34.32 -9.32 -8.28
C ALA A 124 34.51 -9.87 -6.86
N ARG A 125 35.73 -10.22 -6.51
CA ARG A 125 36.07 -10.83 -5.22
C ARG A 125 37.23 -10.08 -4.58
N GLY A 126 37.15 -9.89 -3.26
CA GLY A 126 38.21 -9.36 -2.44
C GLY A 126 38.27 -10.08 -1.11
N ARG A 127 39.37 -9.91 -0.39
CA ARG A 127 39.55 -10.47 0.96
C ARG A 127 39.75 -9.35 1.95
N VAL A 128 39.13 -9.50 3.11
CA VAL A 128 39.34 -8.66 4.29
C VAL A 128 39.90 -9.55 5.40
N ALA A 129 40.99 -9.11 6.05
CA ALA A 129 41.55 -9.76 7.21
C ALA A 129 41.87 -8.71 8.29
N VAL A 130 41.40 -8.94 9.51
CA VAL A 130 41.70 -8.07 10.66
C VAL A 130 42.10 -8.89 11.88
N ARG A 131 43.17 -8.46 12.56
CA ARG A 131 43.61 -9.02 13.85
C ARG A 131 42.99 -8.18 14.97
N ILE A 132 42.48 -8.87 15.99
CA ILE A 132 41.74 -8.25 17.10
C ILE A 132 42.33 -8.78 18.39
N SER A 133 42.95 -7.87 19.16
CA SER A 133 43.52 -8.19 20.48
C SER A 133 42.44 -8.58 21.48
N PRO A 134 42.81 -9.21 22.61
CA PRO A 134 41.84 -9.49 23.67
C PRO A 134 41.15 -8.22 24.16
N GLY A 135 39.81 -8.26 24.25
CA GLY A 135 38.99 -7.13 24.67
C GLY A 135 38.82 -6.00 23.62
N ASP A 136 39.48 -6.12 22.47
CA ASP A 136 39.48 -5.10 21.41
C ASP A 136 38.29 -5.28 20.46
N ARG A 137 38.02 -4.17 19.70
CA ARG A 137 37.03 -4.11 18.64
C ARG A 137 37.65 -3.54 17.36
N ARG A 138 37.27 -4.10 16.21
CA ARG A 138 37.67 -3.60 14.89
C ARG A 138 36.44 -3.39 14.00
N SER A 139 36.48 -2.37 13.18
CA SER A 139 35.41 -2.07 12.22
C SER A 139 35.88 -2.32 10.78
N ILE A 140 34.98 -2.87 9.98
CA ILE A 140 35.08 -2.99 8.52
C ILE A 140 33.87 -2.25 7.96
N GLU A 141 34.11 -1.33 7.03
CA GLU A 141 33.07 -0.55 6.38
C GLU A 141 33.11 -0.79 4.87
N ILE A 142 31.94 -1.02 4.28
CA ILE A 142 31.76 -1.18 2.83
C ILE A 142 30.73 -0.15 2.42
N ASP A 143 31.14 0.81 1.60
CA ASP A 143 30.26 1.85 1.06
C ASP A 143 29.89 1.50 -0.39
N ILE A 144 28.61 1.64 -0.71
CA ILE A 144 28.06 1.36 -2.04
C ILE A 144 27.29 2.59 -2.51
N HIS A 145 27.76 3.21 -3.59
CA HIS A 145 27.11 4.34 -4.23
C HIS A 145 26.53 3.92 -5.57
N VAL A 146 25.27 4.26 -5.81
CA VAL A 146 24.60 4.01 -7.08
C VAL A 146 24.34 5.33 -7.79
N HIS A 147 24.63 5.38 -9.08
CA HIS A 147 24.46 6.58 -9.89
C HIS A 147 23.64 6.24 -11.14
N SER A 148 22.82 7.19 -11.55
CA SER A 148 22.06 7.12 -12.79
C SER A 148 21.97 8.50 -13.43
N THR A 149 21.94 8.56 -14.75
CA THR A 149 21.65 9.81 -15.47
C THR A 149 20.16 10.12 -15.56
N LEU A 150 19.29 9.26 -15.03
CA LEU A 150 17.88 9.56 -14.86
C LEU A 150 17.71 10.66 -13.80
N PRO A 151 16.78 11.61 -14.02
CA PRO A 151 16.46 12.59 -13.00
C PRO A 151 15.89 11.90 -11.74
N SER A 152 16.37 12.33 -10.57
CA SER A 152 15.78 11.90 -9.30
C SER A 152 14.49 12.67 -9.06
N THR A 153 13.43 11.96 -8.68
CA THR A 153 12.18 12.56 -8.19
C THR A 153 12.21 12.80 -6.68
N VAL A 154 13.19 12.25 -5.98
CA VAL A 154 13.38 12.43 -4.53
C VAL A 154 14.16 13.73 -4.30
N ILE A 155 13.57 14.65 -3.53
CA ILE A 155 14.11 16.01 -3.34
C ILE A 155 14.86 16.21 -2.03
N ALA A 156 14.70 15.33 -1.05
CA ALA A 156 15.34 15.42 0.26
C ALA A 156 15.47 14.06 0.94
N ASP A 157 16.41 13.97 1.87
CA ASP A 157 16.52 12.82 2.77
C ASP A 157 15.30 12.72 3.68
N ARG A 158 14.91 11.51 3.98
CA ARG A 158 13.76 11.22 4.86
C ARG A 158 14.20 11.38 6.32
N ASP A 159 13.43 12.15 7.09
CA ASP A 159 13.64 12.32 8.53
C ASP A 159 12.56 11.62 9.34
N TRP A 160 12.91 10.52 10.00
CA TRP A 160 12.01 9.76 10.88
C TRP A 160 11.54 10.55 12.10
N VAL A 161 12.42 11.39 12.66
CA VAL A 161 12.05 12.22 13.82
C VAL A 161 11.01 13.26 13.42
N ALA A 162 11.18 13.89 12.26
CA ALA A 162 10.19 14.80 11.69
C ALA A 162 8.88 14.07 11.37
N TRP A 163 8.95 12.85 10.83
CA TRP A 163 7.77 12.00 10.62
C TRP A 163 6.99 11.79 11.92
N GLN A 164 7.65 11.33 12.98
CA GLN A 164 7.01 11.05 14.27
C GLN A 164 6.45 12.30 14.94
N ARG A 165 7.13 13.45 14.82
CA ARG A 165 6.71 14.72 15.44
C ARG A 165 5.39 15.25 14.87
N THR A 166 5.11 15.00 13.59
CA THR A 166 3.94 15.53 12.88
C THR A 166 2.80 14.52 12.74
N ALA A 167 3.06 13.23 13.00
CA ALA A 167 2.04 12.18 12.99
C ALA A 167 1.17 12.21 14.26
N THR A 168 -0.10 11.82 14.12
CA THR A 168 -0.99 11.51 15.26
C THR A 168 -0.37 10.38 16.09
N LYS A 169 -0.41 10.53 17.41
CA LYS A 169 0.10 9.54 18.35
C LYS A 169 -1.03 8.65 18.82
N PHE A 170 -0.80 7.35 18.83
CA PHE A 170 -1.76 6.36 19.31
C PHE A 170 -1.14 5.55 20.43
N ALA A 171 -1.96 5.21 21.45
CA ALA A 171 -1.59 4.35 22.54
C ALA A 171 -2.79 3.52 22.99
N SER A 172 -2.54 2.33 23.56
CA SER A 172 -3.59 1.47 24.07
C SER A 172 -3.15 0.70 25.31
N ASP A 173 -4.07 -0.08 25.90
CA ASP A 173 -3.73 -1.08 26.91
C ASP A 173 -3.33 -2.45 26.31
N SER A 174 -3.20 -2.53 24.98
CA SER A 174 -2.78 -3.72 24.26
C SER A 174 -1.39 -3.53 23.64
N PRO A 175 -0.34 -4.14 24.21
CA PRO A 175 1.01 -4.04 23.63
C PRO A 175 1.11 -4.54 22.18
N ASP A 176 0.28 -5.53 21.80
CA ASP A 176 0.24 -6.03 20.42
C ASP A 176 -0.33 -5.00 19.46
N LEU A 177 -1.36 -4.23 19.88
CA LEU A 177 -1.92 -3.14 19.05
C LEU A 177 -0.91 -2.00 18.89
N ASP A 178 -0.25 -1.60 19.97
CA ASP A 178 0.77 -0.55 19.93
C ASP A 178 1.95 -0.95 19.04
N ALA A 179 2.40 -2.21 19.12
CA ALA A 179 3.46 -2.74 18.26
C ALA A 179 3.04 -2.77 16.77
N TRP A 180 1.80 -3.19 16.48
CA TRP A 180 1.26 -3.18 15.12
C TRP A 180 1.17 -1.77 14.54
N ILE A 181 0.71 -0.79 15.33
CA ILE A 181 0.65 0.63 14.94
C ILE A 181 2.05 1.18 14.66
N ALA A 182 3.00 0.95 15.57
CA ALA A 182 4.38 1.42 15.43
C ALA A 182 5.04 0.82 14.18
N ARG A 183 4.88 -0.50 13.96
CA ARG A 183 5.39 -1.18 12.77
C ARG A 183 4.78 -0.63 11.50
N SER A 184 3.48 -0.45 11.43
CA SER A 184 2.78 0.07 10.25
C SER A 184 3.20 1.52 9.93
N SER A 185 3.39 2.36 10.94
CA SER A 185 3.90 3.73 10.74
C SER A 185 5.33 3.72 10.18
N LEU A 186 6.21 2.85 10.71
CA LEU A 186 7.57 2.71 10.20
C LEU A 186 7.59 2.17 8.77
N ASP A 187 6.74 1.19 8.44
CA ASP A 187 6.66 0.64 7.09
C ASP A 187 6.17 1.65 6.05
N LEU A 188 5.20 2.51 6.41
CA LEU A 188 4.78 3.63 5.57
C LEU A 188 5.92 4.63 5.36
N PHE A 189 6.67 4.96 6.40
CA PHE A 189 7.85 5.82 6.29
C PHE A 189 8.90 5.21 5.34
N LEU A 190 9.22 3.92 5.51
CA LEU A 190 10.21 3.22 4.69
C LEU A 190 9.81 3.13 3.21
N LEU A 191 8.51 3.09 2.92
CA LEU A 191 7.96 3.04 1.56
C LEU A 191 7.75 4.43 0.94
N SER A 192 7.90 5.52 1.71
CA SER A 192 7.61 6.88 1.24
C SER A 192 8.86 7.61 0.82
N ASP A 193 8.77 8.32 -0.30
CA ASP A 193 9.76 9.29 -0.76
C ASP A 193 9.29 10.70 -0.46
N MET A 194 10.24 11.63 -0.21
CA MET A 194 9.92 13.04 0.01
C MET A 194 9.74 13.75 -1.33
N THR A 195 8.61 14.41 -1.50
CA THR A 195 8.29 15.30 -2.62
C THR A 195 8.10 16.74 -2.13
N THR A 196 7.89 17.69 -3.04
CA THR A 196 7.57 19.09 -2.70
C THR A 196 6.31 19.24 -1.87
N ASP A 197 5.34 18.35 -2.03
CA ASP A 197 4.03 18.39 -1.37
C ASP A 197 3.92 17.47 -0.15
N GLY A 198 4.97 16.73 0.21
CA GLY A 198 5.00 15.82 1.33
C GLY A 198 5.51 14.42 0.98
N PHE A 199 5.15 13.44 1.80
CA PHE A 199 5.56 12.05 1.60
C PHE A 199 4.67 11.33 0.59
N PHE A 200 5.29 10.75 -0.44
CA PHE A 200 4.60 9.92 -1.44
C PHE A 200 4.91 8.44 -1.21
N PRO A 201 3.92 7.57 -0.94
CA PRO A 201 4.16 6.14 -0.70
C PRO A 201 4.28 5.36 -2.01
N SER A 202 5.41 4.70 -2.24
CA SER A 202 5.55 3.59 -3.18
C SER A 202 4.73 2.38 -2.71
N ALA A 203 4.28 1.52 -3.65
CA ALA A 203 3.34 0.47 -3.27
C ALA A 203 3.98 -0.62 -2.40
N GLY A 204 5.12 -1.22 -2.77
CA GLY A 204 5.69 -2.26 -1.92
C GLY A 204 7.00 -2.91 -2.35
N ILE A 205 7.73 -3.45 -1.40
CA ILE A 205 9.03 -4.10 -1.58
C ILE A 205 8.83 -5.62 -1.68
N PRO A 206 9.49 -6.31 -2.65
CA PRO A 206 10.44 -5.76 -3.63
C PRO A 206 9.84 -5.42 -5.00
N TRP A 207 8.58 -5.83 -5.29
CA TRP A 207 8.07 -5.88 -6.66
C TRP A 207 7.43 -4.59 -7.14
N PHE A 208 6.96 -3.75 -6.22
CA PHE A 208 6.12 -2.58 -6.49
C PHE A 208 6.72 -1.30 -5.90
N VAL A 209 8.08 -1.19 -5.91
CA VAL A 209 8.79 0.03 -5.50
C VAL A 209 8.69 1.05 -6.63
N ALA A 210 7.52 1.64 -6.75
CA ALA A 210 7.19 2.66 -7.73
C ALA A 210 5.90 3.38 -7.33
N PRO A 211 5.62 4.57 -7.87
CA PRO A 211 4.31 5.19 -7.79
C PRO A 211 3.23 4.33 -8.47
N PHE A 212 2.19 3.98 -7.72
CA PHE A 212 0.98 3.32 -8.21
C PHE A 212 -0.24 4.19 -7.92
N GLY A 213 -1.11 4.39 -8.89
CA GLY A 213 -2.28 5.25 -8.75
C GLY A 213 -3.22 4.75 -7.65
N ARG A 214 -3.81 3.58 -7.82
CA ARG A 214 -4.76 2.97 -6.87
C ARG A 214 -4.15 2.80 -5.48
N ASP A 215 -2.95 2.23 -5.42
CA ASP A 215 -2.31 1.85 -4.15
C ASP A 215 -1.98 3.08 -3.31
N SER A 216 -1.40 4.11 -3.92
CA SER A 216 -1.06 5.36 -3.23
C SER A 216 -2.31 6.12 -2.80
N ILE A 217 -3.38 6.14 -3.63
CA ILE A 217 -4.64 6.80 -3.29
C ILE A 217 -5.32 6.10 -2.11
N MET A 218 -5.45 4.77 -2.15
CA MET A 218 -6.05 4.01 -1.05
C MET A 218 -5.23 4.13 0.23
N THR A 219 -3.89 4.10 0.12
CA THR A 219 -2.99 4.36 1.24
C THR A 219 -3.24 5.73 1.85
N ALA A 220 -3.32 6.79 1.05
CA ALA A 220 -3.57 8.15 1.53
C ALA A 220 -4.95 8.27 2.19
N LEU A 221 -6.02 7.71 1.61
CA LEU A 221 -7.37 7.70 2.21
C LEU A 221 -7.40 7.01 3.58
N MET A 222 -6.70 5.88 3.72
CA MET A 222 -6.65 5.12 4.97
C MET A 222 -5.79 5.79 6.04
N THR A 223 -4.82 6.60 5.65
CA THR A 223 -3.84 7.22 6.56
C THR A 223 -4.17 8.64 6.96
N LEU A 224 -5.29 9.22 6.51
CA LEU A 224 -5.74 10.56 6.92
C LEU A 224 -5.72 10.77 8.45
N PRO A 225 -6.12 9.80 9.30
CA PRO A 225 -6.03 9.95 10.75
C PRO A 225 -4.60 9.95 11.30
N LEU A 226 -3.65 9.32 10.61
CA LEU A 226 -2.23 9.30 11.00
C LEU A 226 -1.51 10.55 10.50
N ARG A 227 -1.63 10.79 9.19
CA ARG A 227 -0.89 11.81 8.46
C ARG A 227 -1.69 12.26 7.23
N ARG A 228 -2.34 13.40 7.34
CA ARG A 228 -3.13 13.96 6.23
C ARG A 228 -2.28 14.49 5.07
N ASP A 229 -0.99 14.78 5.32
CA ASP A 229 -0.04 15.34 4.34
C ASP A 229 0.46 14.34 3.28
N LEU A 230 0.12 13.05 3.39
CA LEU A 230 0.32 12.12 2.27
C LEU A 230 -0.62 12.43 1.09
N ALA A 231 -1.83 12.91 1.37
CA ALA A 231 -2.84 13.11 0.33
C ALA A 231 -2.44 14.17 -0.72
N PRO A 232 -1.94 15.37 -0.38
CA PRO A 232 -1.48 16.33 -1.37
C PRO A 232 -0.33 15.82 -2.25
N ALA A 233 0.63 15.11 -1.66
CA ALA A 233 1.74 14.53 -2.42
C ALA A 233 1.27 13.48 -3.44
N VAL A 234 0.31 12.62 -3.03
CA VAL A 234 -0.30 11.63 -3.94
C VAL A 234 -1.08 12.33 -5.05
N LEU A 235 -1.89 13.33 -4.70
CA LEU A 235 -2.64 14.09 -5.70
C LEU A 235 -1.71 14.78 -6.71
N ARG A 236 -0.61 15.41 -6.26
CA ARG A 236 0.35 16.10 -7.13
C ARG A 236 1.02 15.15 -8.10
N VAL A 237 1.63 14.07 -7.61
CA VAL A 237 2.33 13.11 -8.48
C VAL A 237 1.39 12.49 -9.51
N LEU A 238 0.16 12.19 -9.15
CA LEU A 238 -0.81 11.61 -10.07
C LEU A 238 -1.41 12.63 -11.03
N ALA A 239 -1.61 13.87 -10.60
CA ALA A 239 -2.06 14.99 -11.44
C ALA A 239 -1.01 15.33 -12.51
N ASP A 240 0.27 15.39 -12.14
CA ASP A 240 1.38 15.66 -13.07
C ASP A 240 1.57 14.55 -14.12
N ASN A 241 1.07 13.34 -13.83
CA ASN A 241 1.10 12.18 -14.71
C ASN A 241 -0.29 11.75 -15.19
N GLN A 242 -1.28 12.65 -15.15
CA GLN A 242 -2.60 12.36 -15.70
C GLN A 242 -2.56 12.27 -17.22
N GLY A 243 -3.27 11.31 -17.80
CA GLY A 243 -3.33 11.11 -19.25
C GLY A 243 -3.85 12.34 -19.99
N THR A 244 -3.18 12.71 -21.08
CA THR A 244 -3.50 13.88 -21.90
C THR A 244 -3.79 13.52 -23.35
N ALA A 245 -3.36 12.33 -23.78
CA ALA A 245 -3.47 11.86 -25.16
C ALA A 245 -4.16 10.48 -25.21
N ASN A 246 -4.49 10.05 -26.42
CA ASN A 246 -4.96 8.68 -26.66
C ASN A 246 -3.79 7.85 -27.19
N VAL A 247 -3.15 7.08 -26.30
CA VAL A 247 -1.98 6.24 -26.61
C VAL A 247 -2.28 4.79 -26.21
N PRO A 248 -2.80 3.97 -27.14
CA PRO A 248 -3.23 2.60 -26.85
C PRO A 248 -2.10 1.69 -26.35
N GLU A 249 -0.83 2.01 -26.68
CA GLU A 249 0.36 1.25 -26.27
C GLU A 249 0.53 1.17 -24.75
N ARG A 250 0.01 2.16 -24.02
CA ARG A 250 0.06 2.26 -22.56
C ARG A 250 -1.29 2.49 -21.91
N ASP A 251 -2.38 2.20 -22.63
CA ASP A 251 -3.76 2.41 -22.18
C ASP A 251 -4.03 3.88 -21.75
N GLU A 252 -3.33 4.86 -22.32
CA GLU A 252 -3.52 6.27 -21.99
C GLU A 252 -4.73 6.86 -22.70
N GLU A 253 -5.53 7.56 -21.92
CA GLU A 253 -6.67 8.35 -22.40
C GLU A 253 -6.72 9.70 -21.67
N PRO A 254 -7.16 10.80 -22.34
CA PRO A 254 -7.25 12.11 -21.69
C PRO A 254 -8.11 12.07 -20.41
N GLY A 255 -7.54 12.49 -19.29
CA GLY A 255 -8.18 12.54 -17.98
C GLY A 255 -8.03 11.28 -17.13
N ARG A 256 -7.53 10.18 -17.69
CA ARG A 256 -7.30 8.93 -16.96
C ARG A 256 -6.11 9.07 -16.00
N ILE A 257 -6.24 8.54 -14.80
CA ILE A 257 -5.13 8.49 -13.81
C ILE A 257 -4.26 7.26 -14.08
N SER A 258 -2.94 7.45 -13.97
CA SER A 258 -1.97 6.38 -14.21
C SER A 258 -2.13 5.21 -13.24
N HIS A 259 -1.88 4.00 -13.73
CA HIS A 259 -1.82 2.79 -12.91
C HIS A 259 -0.46 2.68 -12.20
N GLU A 260 0.63 2.78 -12.96
CA GLU A 260 1.99 2.72 -12.41
C GLU A 260 2.96 3.57 -13.22
N ILE A 261 3.99 4.10 -12.53
CA ILE A 261 5.02 4.95 -13.11
C ILE A 261 6.37 4.33 -12.76
N ARG A 262 6.99 3.64 -13.72
CA ARG A 262 8.26 2.94 -13.51
C ARG A 262 9.39 3.59 -14.30
N GLN A 263 10.62 3.47 -13.79
CA GLN A 263 11.83 4.01 -14.40
C GLN A 263 12.75 2.92 -14.98
N GLY A 264 12.34 1.65 -14.94
CA GLY A 264 13.12 0.54 -15.49
C GLY A 264 13.34 0.65 -17.00
N GLU A 265 14.45 0.11 -17.50
CA GLU A 265 14.79 0.16 -18.93
C GLU A 265 13.73 -0.51 -19.81
N ILE A 266 13.16 -1.63 -19.35
CA ILE A 266 12.16 -2.39 -20.08
C ILE A 266 10.92 -1.56 -20.40
N VAL A 267 10.43 -0.77 -19.43
CA VAL A 267 9.24 0.08 -19.64
C VAL A 267 9.59 1.35 -20.43
N ARG A 268 10.78 1.94 -20.22
CA ARG A 268 11.22 3.12 -20.96
C ARG A 268 11.43 2.84 -22.44
N THR A 269 11.92 1.65 -22.79
CA THR A 269 12.16 1.22 -24.18
C THR A 269 10.93 0.61 -24.87
N GLY A 270 9.78 0.54 -24.18
CA GLY A 270 8.54 -0.03 -24.72
C GLY A 270 8.55 -1.54 -24.89
N SER A 271 9.50 -2.24 -24.26
CA SER A 271 9.55 -3.72 -24.27
C SER A 271 8.47 -4.37 -23.40
N ALA A 272 7.74 -3.57 -22.60
CA ALA A 272 6.53 -3.91 -21.89
C ALA A 272 5.44 -2.86 -22.20
N PHE A 273 4.53 -2.60 -21.25
CA PHE A 273 3.39 -1.69 -21.43
C PHE A 273 3.72 -0.17 -21.42
N GLY A 274 4.99 0.21 -21.39
CA GLY A 274 5.41 1.63 -21.36
C GLY A 274 5.30 2.28 -19.97
N THR A 275 5.67 3.57 -19.90
CA THR A 275 5.61 4.36 -18.65
C THR A 275 5.33 5.83 -18.96
N PRO A 276 4.44 6.55 -18.23
CA PRO A 276 3.43 5.98 -17.30
C PRO A 276 2.50 4.99 -17.99
N TYR A 277 2.01 3.98 -17.25
CA TYR A 277 1.02 3.01 -17.73
C TYR A 277 -0.34 3.31 -17.10
N TYR A 278 -1.43 3.19 -17.89
CA TYR A 278 -2.76 3.64 -17.47
C TYR A 278 -3.80 2.53 -17.35
N GLY A 279 -3.40 1.28 -17.36
CA GLY A 279 -4.28 0.11 -17.28
C GLY A 279 -4.96 -0.09 -15.92
N SER A 280 -5.68 0.94 -15.45
CA SER A 280 -6.46 0.94 -14.20
C SER A 280 -7.66 1.87 -14.39
N VAL A 281 -8.89 1.36 -14.20
CA VAL A 281 -10.10 2.19 -14.30
C VAL A 281 -10.59 2.68 -12.94
N ASP A 282 -10.08 2.11 -11.85
CA ASP A 282 -10.43 2.45 -10.48
C ASP A 282 -9.63 3.65 -9.93
N ALA A 283 -8.39 3.86 -10.40
CA ALA A 283 -7.57 4.98 -9.95
C ALA A 283 -8.21 6.35 -10.24
N THR A 284 -8.93 6.48 -11.35
CA THR A 284 -9.53 7.77 -11.76
C THR A 284 -10.66 8.23 -10.81
N PRO A 285 -11.71 7.44 -10.50
CA PRO A 285 -12.68 7.85 -9.49
C PRO A 285 -12.08 7.95 -8.08
N LEU A 286 -11.10 7.10 -7.73
CA LEU A 286 -10.40 7.18 -6.45
C LEU A 286 -9.62 8.50 -6.29
N PHE A 287 -9.01 9.04 -7.35
CA PHE A 287 -8.34 10.34 -7.35
C PHE A 287 -9.30 11.48 -6.99
N VAL A 288 -10.48 11.49 -7.60
CA VAL A 288 -11.53 12.49 -7.28
C VAL A 288 -11.99 12.34 -5.84
N TRP A 289 -12.15 11.10 -5.37
CA TRP A 289 -12.54 10.84 -3.98
C TRP A 289 -11.47 11.31 -2.99
N LEU A 290 -10.18 11.00 -3.25
CA LEU A 290 -9.08 11.47 -2.40
C LEU A 290 -9.03 12.99 -2.34
N ALA A 291 -9.20 13.69 -3.46
CA ALA A 291 -9.21 15.16 -3.50
C ALA A 291 -10.32 15.74 -2.58
N ALA A 292 -11.52 15.17 -2.63
CA ALA A 292 -12.64 15.59 -1.80
C ALA A 292 -12.40 15.29 -0.30
N GLU A 293 -11.92 14.09 0.02
CA GLU A 293 -11.64 13.74 1.43
C GLU A 293 -10.45 14.55 1.99
N ALA A 294 -9.40 14.76 1.22
CA ALA A 294 -8.27 15.58 1.61
C ALA A 294 -8.71 17.04 1.89
N ALA A 295 -9.59 17.60 1.08
CA ALA A 295 -10.13 18.94 1.28
C ALA A 295 -10.95 19.07 2.59
N ARG A 296 -11.68 18.02 3.01
CA ARG A 296 -12.36 17.98 4.31
C ARG A 296 -11.37 18.03 5.49
N TRP A 297 -10.29 17.27 5.37
CA TRP A 297 -9.27 17.17 6.42
C TRP A 297 -8.35 18.39 6.48
N MET A 298 -8.22 19.12 5.38
CA MET A 298 -7.32 20.27 5.21
C MET A 298 -8.04 21.47 4.59
N PRO A 299 -9.13 21.98 5.20
CA PRO A 299 -9.88 23.11 4.66
C PRO A 299 -9.05 24.42 4.59
N GLU A 300 -7.90 24.47 5.29
CA GLU A 300 -6.95 25.57 5.21
C GLU A 300 -6.15 25.59 3.90
N ARG A 301 -6.20 24.50 3.11
CA ARG A 301 -5.58 24.40 1.78
C ARG A 301 -6.68 24.16 0.75
N ASP A 302 -6.85 25.07 -0.20
CA ASP A 302 -7.86 24.92 -1.26
C ASP A 302 -7.45 23.88 -2.30
N LEU A 303 -7.39 22.60 -1.86
CA LEU A 303 -7.02 21.48 -2.71
C LEU A 303 -7.96 21.28 -3.90
N ILE A 304 -9.23 21.67 -3.75
CA ILE A 304 -10.18 21.58 -4.87
C ILE A 304 -9.80 22.58 -5.96
N ALA A 305 -9.47 23.83 -5.61
CA ALA A 305 -9.00 24.80 -6.60
C ALA A 305 -7.66 24.41 -7.21
N GLU A 306 -6.75 23.93 -6.39
CA GLU A 306 -5.42 23.52 -6.82
C GLU A 306 -5.46 22.41 -7.88
N PHE A 307 -6.34 21.42 -7.72
CA PHE A 307 -6.47 20.27 -8.61
C PHE A 307 -7.72 20.30 -9.49
N GLU A 308 -8.45 21.41 -9.58
CA GLU A 308 -9.71 21.50 -10.33
C GLU A 308 -9.58 21.08 -11.81
N PRO A 309 -8.55 21.50 -12.56
CA PRO A 309 -8.39 21.04 -13.96
C PRO A 309 -8.27 19.51 -14.06
N ASN A 310 -7.52 18.88 -13.15
CA ASN A 310 -7.33 17.43 -13.10
C ASN A 310 -8.62 16.70 -12.67
N ILE A 311 -9.32 17.24 -11.67
CA ILE A 311 -10.62 16.71 -11.21
C ILE A 311 -11.64 16.75 -12.35
N ARG A 312 -11.76 17.89 -13.07
CA ARG A 312 -12.68 18.01 -14.20
C ARG A 312 -12.32 17.07 -15.36
N ALA A 313 -11.02 16.90 -15.64
CA ALA A 313 -10.55 15.95 -16.64
C ALA A 313 -10.89 14.50 -16.25
N ALA A 314 -10.69 14.12 -14.98
CA ALA A 314 -11.05 12.82 -14.44
C ALA A 314 -12.57 12.55 -14.53
N LEU A 315 -13.39 13.53 -14.14
CA LEU A 315 -14.86 13.45 -14.25
C LEU A 315 -15.32 13.29 -15.72
N LYS A 316 -14.69 14.01 -16.63
CA LYS A 316 -14.96 13.88 -18.07
C LYS A 316 -14.56 12.51 -18.60
N TRP A 317 -13.43 11.96 -18.13
CA TRP A 317 -13.02 10.61 -18.47
C TRP A 317 -14.04 9.57 -17.96
N MET A 318 -14.46 9.68 -16.69
CA MET A 318 -15.47 8.77 -16.12
C MET A 318 -16.79 8.78 -16.90
N GLU A 319 -17.14 9.92 -17.51
CA GLU A 319 -18.40 10.08 -18.26
C GLU A 319 -18.29 9.61 -19.72
N LYS A 320 -17.17 9.92 -20.39
CA LYS A 320 -17.09 9.79 -21.84
C LYS A 320 -16.28 8.59 -22.32
N ARG A 321 -15.44 8.03 -21.45
CA ARG A 321 -14.53 6.93 -21.79
C ARG A 321 -14.60 5.77 -20.83
N GLY A 322 -14.74 6.04 -19.54
CA GLY A 322 -14.98 5.02 -18.52
C GLY A 322 -16.33 4.32 -18.75
N ASP A 323 -17.37 5.09 -19.00
CA ASP A 323 -18.69 4.59 -19.43
C ASP A 323 -18.68 4.39 -20.96
N ARG A 324 -18.41 3.16 -21.39
CA ARG A 324 -18.17 2.85 -22.81
C ARG A 324 -19.46 2.75 -23.64
N ASP A 325 -20.59 2.44 -23.03
CA ASP A 325 -21.86 2.21 -23.72
C ASP A 325 -23.00 3.14 -23.28
N GLY A 326 -22.69 4.14 -22.45
CA GLY A 326 -23.64 5.15 -21.98
C GLY A 326 -24.58 4.65 -20.91
N ASP A 327 -24.20 3.58 -20.22
CA ASP A 327 -25.04 2.97 -19.20
C ASP A 327 -24.76 3.47 -17.76
N LEU A 328 -23.92 4.46 -17.58
CA LEU A 328 -23.44 5.11 -16.37
C LEU A 328 -22.40 4.30 -15.58
N PHE A 329 -22.01 3.11 -16.00
CA PHE A 329 -21.00 2.31 -15.31
C PHE A 329 -19.63 2.45 -15.97
N ILE A 330 -18.60 2.53 -15.12
CA ILE A 330 -17.22 2.50 -15.57
C ILE A 330 -16.82 1.06 -15.82
N GLU A 331 -16.24 0.81 -16.99
CA GLU A 331 -15.89 -0.49 -17.47
C GLU A 331 -14.43 -0.58 -17.89
N PHE A 332 -13.87 -1.77 -17.83
CA PHE A 332 -12.55 -2.05 -18.36
C PHE A 332 -12.57 -3.13 -19.44
N GLU A 333 -11.71 -2.93 -20.40
CA GLU A 333 -11.36 -3.92 -21.40
C GLU A 333 -9.92 -3.68 -21.84
N ARG A 334 -9.12 -4.74 -21.85
CA ARG A 334 -7.74 -4.68 -22.30
C ARG A 334 -7.70 -4.48 -23.82
N GLU A 335 -7.08 -3.41 -24.28
CA GLU A 335 -6.97 -3.12 -25.71
C GLU A 335 -5.84 -3.92 -26.38
N ARG A 336 -4.75 -4.18 -25.65
CA ARG A 336 -3.58 -4.90 -26.16
C ARG A 336 -3.22 -6.13 -25.33
N ALA A 337 -2.65 -7.13 -25.98
CA ALA A 337 -2.24 -8.37 -25.33
C ALA A 337 -1.16 -8.18 -24.25
N THR A 338 -0.35 -7.13 -24.32
CA THR A 338 0.67 -6.77 -23.34
C THR A 338 0.13 -6.03 -22.13
N GLY A 339 -1.10 -5.45 -22.20
CA GLY A 339 -1.74 -4.75 -21.09
C GLY A 339 -2.24 -5.69 -19.99
N ILE A 340 -2.50 -5.11 -18.81
CA ILE A 340 -3.10 -5.82 -17.66
C ILE A 340 -4.52 -6.26 -18.05
N GLU A 341 -4.82 -7.51 -17.76
CA GLU A 341 -6.06 -8.15 -18.22
C GLU A 341 -7.29 -7.63 -17.50
N ASN A 342 -7.21 -7.47 -16.19
CA ASN A 342 -8.27 -6.91 -15.35
C ASN A 342 -7.77 -5.58 -14.75
N GLN A 343 -8.27 -4.46 -15.26
CA GLN A 343 -7.78 -3.11 -14.96
C GLN A 343 -8.41 -2.54 -13.68
N VAL A 344 -8.46 -3.35 -12.62
CA VAL A 344 -9.02 -3.08 -11.29
C VAL A 344 -8.17 -3.75 -10.22
N TRP A 345 -8.50 -3.59 -8.91
CA TRP A 345 -7.65 -4.08 -7.84
C TRP A 345 -7.38 -5.60 -7.86
N LYS A 346 -8.35 -6.42 -8.31
CA LYS A 346 -8.14 -7.86 -8.57
C LYS A 346 -7.67 -8.08 -10.00
N ASP A 347 -6.44 -7.67 -10.29
CA ASP A 347 -5.90 -7.57 -11.64
C ASP A 347 -5.35 -8.89 -12.24
N SER A 348 -5.25 -9.97 -11.46
CA SER A 348 -4.84 -11.28 -12.00
C SER A 348 -5.85 -11.83 -13.00
N GLY A 349 -5.35 -12.45 -14.08
CA GLY A 349 -6.16 -12.88 -15.23
C GLY A 349 -7.29 -13.88 -14.92
N ASP A 350 -7.20 -14.57 -13.77
CA ASP A 350 -8.19 -15.54 -13.28
C ASP A 350 -9.18 -14.96 -12.26
N SER A 351 -9.14 -13.65 -11.99
CA SER A 351 -9.96 -13.02 -10.94
C SER A 351 -11.44 -12.93 -11.29
N TYR A 352 -11.74 -12.72 -12.58
CA TYR A 352 -13.11 -12.59 -13.09
C TYR A 352 -13.45 -13.79 -13.96
N LEU A 353 -14.32 -14.64 -13.45
CA LEU A 353 -14.76 -15.85 -14.14
C LEU A 353 -16.29 -15.91 -14.22
N ASN A 354 -16.81 -16.28 -15.37
CA ASN A 354 -18.23 -16.54 -15.53
C ASN A 354 -18.64 -17.88 -14.86
N ALA A 355 -19.95 -18.19 -14.84
CA ALA A 355 -20.48 -19.40 -14.22
C ALA A 355 -19.86 -20.72 -14.77
N LYS A 356 -19.27 -20.68 -15.97
CA LYS A 356 -18.58 -21.82 -16.60
C LYS A 356 -17.08 -21.87 -16.30
N GLY A 357 -16.55 -20.95 -15.46
CA GLY A 357 -15.12 -20.85 -15.15
C GLY A 357 -14.27 -20.31 -16.30
N LYS A 358 -14.88 -19.64 -17.26
CA LYS A 358 -14.19 -18.97 -18.37
C LYS A 358 -14.20 -17.46 -18.16
N ARG A 359 -13.26 -16.78 -18.78
CA ARG A 359 -13.24 -15.33 -18.82
C ARG A 359 -14.58 -14.81 -19.37
N PRO A 360 -15.18 -13.79 -18.73
CA PRO A 360 -16.40 -13.14 -19.26
C PRO A 360 -16.08 -12.36 -20.54
N VAL A 361 -17.12 -12.07 -21.30
CA VAL A 361 -17.01 -11.18 -22.46
C VAL A 361 -16.87 -9.76 -21.92
N GLY A 362 -15.87 -9.01 -22.41
CA GLY A 362 -15.71 -7.59 -22.07
C GLY A 362 -16.64 -6.67 -22.86
N PRO A 363 -16.68 -5.39 -22.52
CA PRO A 363 -16.05 -4.75 -21.35
C PRO A 363 -16.71 -5.15 -20.03
N ILE A 364 -15.95 -5.09 -18.91
CA ILE A 364 -16.42 -5.58 -17.60
C ILE A 364 -16.58 -4.40 -16.65
N ALA A 365 -17.75 -4.28 -16.01
CA ALA A 365 -18.03 -3.32 -14.96
C ALA A 365 -17.86 -3.98 -13.58
N ALA A 366 -16.75 -3.70 -12.89
CA ALA A 366 -16.50 -4.20 -11.53
C ALA A 366 -17.34 -3.44 -10.50
N VAL A 367 -17.87 -4.15 -9.51
CA VAL A 367 -18.81 -3.60 -8.53
C VAL A 367 -18.21 -2.49 -7.67
N GLU A 368 -16.94 -2.63 -7.24
CA GLU A 368 -16.23 -1.66 -6.41
C GLU A 368 -15.96 -0.35 -7.14
N VAL A 369 -15.70 -0.39 -8.44
CA VAL A 369 -15.40 0.82 -9.24
C VAL A 369 -16.62 1.74 -9.29
N GLN A 370 -17.82 1.15 -9.43
CA GLN A 370 -19.08 1.92 -9.40
C GLN A 370 -19.28 2.58 -8.03
N ALA A 371 -18.95 1.85 -6.96
CA ALA A 371 -19.04 2.38 -5.61
C ALA A 371 -18.03 3.53 -5.38
N TYR A 372 -16.83 3.45 -5.92
CA TYR A 372 -15.85 4.55 -5.87
C TYR A 372 -16.33 5.77 -6.65
N ALA A 373 -16.94 5.57 -7.81
CA ALA A 373 -17.52 6.66 -8.61
C ALA A 373 -18.65 7.38 -7.83
N ILE A 374 -19.54 6.62 -7.19
CA ILE A 374 -20.61 7.18 -6.35
C ILE A 374 -20.03 7.97 -5.16
N ALA A 375 -19.02 7.42 -4.46
CA ALA A 375 -18.37 8.08 -3.34
C ALA A 375 -17.66 9.36 -3.78
N ALA A 376 -16.90 9.31 -4.89
CA ALA A 376 -16.20 10.45 -5.45
C ALA A 376 -17.13 11.61 -5.79
N LEU A 377 -18.19 11.33 -6.54
CA LEU A 377 -19.16 12.34 -6.95
C LEU A 377 -19.90 12.96 -5.74
N ARG A 378 -20.32 12.11 -4.78
CA ARG A 378 -21.01 12.57 -3.57
C ARG A 378 -20.09 13.39 -2.68
N SER A 379 -18.87 12.90 -2.38
CA SER A 379 -17.93 13.62 -1.53
C SER A 379 -17.51 14.96 -2.16
N LEU A 380 -17.27 14.99 -3.47
CA LEU A 380 -16.95 16.23 -4.18
C LEU A 380 -18.14 17.20 -4.16
N ALA A 381 -19.38 16.73 -4.41
CA ALA A 381 -20.57 17.56 -4.34
C ALA A 381 -20.71 18.27 -2.99
N GLU A 382 -20.50 17.52 -1.90
CA GLU A 382 -20.59 18.06 -0.54
C GLU A 382 -19.53 19.15 -0.25
N VAL A 383 -18.29 18.93 -0.72
CA VAL A 383 -17.18 19.87 -0.48
C VAL A 383 -17.32 21.15 -1.29
N VAL A 384 -17.79 21.06 -2.54
CA VAL A 384 -17.95 22.24 -3.40
C VAL A 384 -19.26 23.00 -3.19
N ALA A 385 -20.18 22.50 -2.37
CA ALA A 385 -21.54 23.00 -2.24
C ALA A 385 -21.63 24.50 -1.90
N LYS A 386 -20.72 25.01 -1.06
CA LYS A 386 -20.68 26.45 -0.71
C LYS A 386 -20.04 27.30 -1.81
N ARG A 387 -19.07 26.75 -2.54
CA ARG A 387 -18.30 27.46 -3.58
C ARG A 387 -19.03 27.50 -4.92
N ASP A 388 -19.59 26.36 -5.33
CA ASP A 388 -20.30 26.18 -6.60
C ASP A 388 -21.55 25.30 -6.41
N PRO A 389 -22.69 25.90 -5.98
CA PRO A 389 -23.92 25.15 -5.73
C PRO A 389 -24.47 24.44 -6.98
N VAL A 390 -24.23 25.01 -8.18
CA VAL A 390 -24.71 24.43 -9.44
C VAL A 390 -23.95 23.16 -9.73
N TRP A 391 -22.62 23.20 -9.71
CA TRP A 391 -21.78 22.03 -9.90
C TRP A 391 -22.03 20.97 -8.83
N SER A 392 -22.20 21.39 -7.57
CA SER A 392 -22.58 20.48 -6.47
C SER A 392 -23.88 19.71 -6.79
N ALA A 393 -24.91 20.40 -7.26
CA ALA A 393 -26.19 19.78 -7.61
C ALA A 393 -26.06 18.78 -8.77
N GLU A 394 -25.29 19.11 -9.79
CA GLU A 394 -25.00 18.23 -10.94
C GLU A 394 -24.29 16.94 -10.48
N LEU A 395 -23.24 17.08 -9.68
CA LEU A 395 -22.49 15.95 -9.12
C LEU A 395 -23.36 15.05 -8.25
N ALA A 396 -24.17 15.64 -7.37
CA ALA A 396 -25.09 14.91 -6.49
C ALA A 396 -26.16 14.15 -7.30
N ALA A 397 -26.75 14.80 -8.31
CA ALA A 397 -27.73 14.17 -9.19
C ALA A 397 -27.12 12.97 -9.96
N ARG A 398 -25.89 13.13 -10.47
CA ARG A 398 -25.18 12.05 -11.16
C ARG A 398 -24.84 10.91 -10.21
N ALA A 399 -24.34 11.19 -9.01
CA ALA A 399 -24.07 10.17 -8.00
C ALA A 399 -25.32 9.33 -7.68
N GLU A 400 -26.46 9.98 -7.52
CA GLU A 400 -27.73 9.32 -7.22
C GLU A 400 -28.24 8.49 -8.41
N ALA A 401 -28.11 8.99 -9.64
CA ALA A 401 -28.48 8.25 -10.85
C ALA A 401 -27.67 6.95 -10.98
N ILE A 402 -26.35 7.02 -10.79
CA ILE A 402 -25.46 5.84 -10.78
C ILE A 402 -25.90 4.88 -9.66
N ARG A 403 -26.12 5.40 -8.44
CA ARG A 403 -26.49 4.57 -7.28
C ARG A 403 -27.81 3.81 -7.51
N GLN A 404 -28.83 4.47 -8.04
CA GLN A 404 -30.11 3.82 -8.32
C GLN A 404 -29.98 2.70 -9.38
N LYS A 405 -29.20 2.94 -10.41
CA LYS A 405 -28.94 1.93 -11.43
C LYS A 405 -28.10 0.79 -10.89
N PHE A 406 -27.06 1.12 -10.10
CA PHE A 406 -26.17 0.18 -9.42
C PHE A 406 -26.96 -0.81 -8.53
N GLU A 407 -27.87 -0.32 -7.70
CA GLU A 407 -28.69 -1.14 -6.82
C GLU A 407 -29.55 -2.17 -7.59
N ARG A 408 -30.05 -1.80 -8.75
CA ARG A 408 -30.84 -2.71 -9.59
C ARG A 408 -29.98 -3.70 -10.36
N ALA A 409 -28.80 -3.26 -10.83
CA ALA A 409 -27.97 -4.03 -11.75
C ALA A 409 -27.09 -5.06 -11.05
N PHE A 410 -26.53 -4.72 -9.87
CA PHE A 410 -25.56 -5.59 -9.19
C PHE A 410 -26.13 -6.42 -8.05
N TRP A 411 -27.32 -6.07 -7.52
CA TRP A 411 -27.91 -6.80 -6.41
C TRP A 411 -28.44 -8.17 -6.84
N MET A 412 -28.07 -9.20 -6.09
CA MET A 412 -28.57 -10.59 -6.25
C MET A 412 -29.57 -10.92 -5.14
N PRO A 413 -30.90 -10.76 -5.34
CA PRO A 413 -31.89 -10.96 -4.27
C PRO A 413 -31.80 -12.35 -3.64
N ALA A 414 -31.67 -13.39 -4.45
CA ALA A 414 -31.58 -14.78 -3.98
C ALA A 414 -30.36 -15.09 -3.12
N ARG A 415 -29.31 -14.24 -3.18
CA ARG A 415 -28.09 -14.38 -2.40
C ARG A 415 -27.96 -13.33 -1.31
N SER A 416 -28.83 -12.32 -1.30
CA SER A 416 -28.78 -11.13 -0.43
C SER A 416 -27.37 -10.50 -0.42
N PHE A 417 -26.77 -10.34 -1.62
CA PHE A 417 -25.40 -9.90 -1.82
C PHE A 417 -25.21 -9.26 -3.20
N TYR A 418 -24.20 -8.41 -3.37
CA TYR A 418 -23.85 -7.86 -4.67
C TYR A 418 -23.02 -8.86 -5.49
N ALA A 419 -23.22 -8.88 -6.79
CA ALA A 419 -22.39 -9.61 -7.74
C ALA A 419 -20.99 -8.97 -7.81
N GLN A 420 -20.00 -9.76 -8.24
CA GLN A 420 -18.63 -9.28 -8.43
C GLN A 420 -18.53 -8.21 -9.52
N ALA A 421 -19.24 -8.43 -10.64
CA ALA A 421 -19.21 -7.53 -11.79
C ALA A 421 -20.39 -7.79 -12.73
N LEU A 422 -20.54 -6.94 -13.75
CA LEU A 422 -21.31 -7.18 -14.97
C LEU A 422 -20.35 -7.48 -16.11
N ASP A 423 -20.68 -8.46 -16.96
CA ASP A 423 -19.95 -8.71 -18.21
C ASP A 423 -20.41 -7.73 -19.33
N GLY A 424 -19.75 -7.75 -20.50
CA GLY A 424 -20.07 -6.87 -21.63
C GLY A 424 -21.47 -7.08 -22.25
N ARG A 425 -22.22 -8.06 -21.77
CA ARG A 425 -23.65 -8.26 -22.08
C ARG A 425 -24.54 -7.91 -20.89
N LYS A 426 -23.98 -7.21 -19.89
CA LYS A 426 -24.65 -6.82 -18.64
C LYS A 426 -25.18 -7.98 -17.81
N ARG A 427 -24.59 -9.18 -17.97
CA ARG A 427 -24.93 -10.35 -17.15
C ARG A 427 -24.09 -10.35 -15.89
N LEU A 428 -24.69 -10.73 -14.77
CA LEU A 428 -24.03 -10.84 -13.48
C LEU A 428 -22.88 -11.87 -13.51
N ILE A 429 -21.74 -11.50 -12.93
CA ILE A 429 -20.70 -12.42 -12.47
C ILE A 429 -21.00 -12.71 -11.00
N PRO A 430 -21.72 -13.83 -10.70
CA PRO A 430 -22.46 -13.96 -9.43
C PRO A 430 -21.64 -14.60 -8.31
N ASP A 431 -20.32 -14.54 -8.35
CA ASP A 431 -19.50 -15.15 -7.31
C ASP A 431 -19.61 -14.38 -5.98
N ILE A 432 -19.44 -15.09 -4.87
CA ILE A 432 -19.37 -14.49 -3.55
C ILE A 432 -17.91 -14.17 -3.26
N VAL A 433 -17.59 -12.88 -3.27
CA VAL A 433 -16.24 -12.33 -3.19
C VAL A 433 -16.20 -11.16 -2.22
N SER A 434 -15.00 -10.68 -1.89
CA SER A 434 -14.81 -9.56 -0.96
C SER A 434 -15.13 -8.18 -1.54
N ASN A 435 -15.12 -8.01 -2.87
CA ASN A 435 -15.36 -6.71 -3.54
C ASN A 435 -16.58 -5.92 -2.99
N PRO A 436 -17.71 -6.54 -2.59
CA PRO A 436 -18.79 -5.81 -1.93
C PRO A 436 -18.42 -5.20 -0.57
N GLY A 437 -17.32 -5.59 0.06
CA GLY A 437 -16.75 -4.89 1.22
C GLY A 437 -16.35 -3.45 0.88
N HIS A 438 -15.79 -3.23 -0.31
CA HIS A 438 -15.47 -1.90 -0.85
C HIS A 438 -16.74 -1.06 -1.11
N VAL A 439 -17.83 -1.71 -1.55
CA VAL A 439 -19.15 -1.04 -1.71
C VAL A 439 -19.65 -0.50 -0.36
N LEU A 440 -19.46 -1.29 0.72
CA LEU A 440 -19.82 -0.87 2.07
C LEU A 440 -18.93 0.29 2.55
N TRP A 441 -17.61 0.19 2.35
CA TRP A 441 -16.67 1.25 2.72
C TRP A 441 -17.00 2.58 2.02
N ALA A 442 -17.25 2.53 0.72
CA ALA A 442 -17.65 3.69 -0.09
C ALA A 442 -19.05 4.24 0.28
N GLY A 443 -19.85 3.51 1.04
CA GLY A 443 -21.21 3.91 1.43
C GLY A 443 -22.18 3.99 0.26
N ALA A 444 -21.98 3.16 -0.77
CA ALA A 444 -22.78 3.18 -1.99
C ALA A 444 -24.08 2.35 -1.89
N ALA A 445 -24.14 1.38 -0.96
CA ALA A 445 -25.29 0.51 -0.76
C ALA A 445 -26.48 1.22 -0.07
N THR A 446 -27.70 0.73 -0.32
CA THR A 446 -28.84 1.06 0.55
C THR A 446 -28.62 0.50 1.95
N ALA A 447 -29.28 1.08 2.97
CA ALA A 447 -29.15 0.60 4.35
C ALA A 447 -29.51 -0.90 4.50
N ALA A 448 -30.53 -1.38 3.78
CA ALA A 448 -30.97 -2.78 3.82
C ALA A 448 -29.92 -3.71 3.17
N HIS A 449 -29.48 -3.37 1.97
CA HIS A 449 -28.50 -4.18 1.22
C HIS A 449 -27.11 -4.13 1.89
N GLY A 450 -26.71 -2.99 2.45
CA GLY A 450 -25.48 -2.86 3.21
C GLY A 450 -25.44 -3.77 4.44
N ARG A 451 -26.53 -3.79 5.25
CA ARG A 451 -26.63 -4.73 6.39
C ARG A 451 -26.63 -6.20 5.95
N ALA A 452 -27.29 -6.52 4.86
CA ALA A 452 -27.29 -7.90 4.34
C ALA A 452 -25.90 -8.33 3.87
N THR A 453 -25.21 -7.44 3.14
CA THR A 453 -23.84 -7.66 2.66
C THR A 453 -22.85 -7.81 3.84
N ALA A 454 -22.94 -6.96 4.87
CA ALA A 454 -22.13 -7.07 6.09
C ALA A 454 -22.31 -8.44 6.76
N ARG A 455 -23.56 -8.91 6.95
CA ARG A 455 -23.84 -10.25 7.50
C ARG A 455 -23.26 -11.36 6.62
N ARG A 456 -23.30 -11.22 5.29
CA ARG A 456 -22.80 -12.25 4.36
C ARG A 456 -21.27 -12.36 4.39
N LEU A 457 -20.55 -11.24 4.49
CA LEU A 457 -19.09 -11.22 4.62
C LEU A 457 -18.60 -11.90 5.91
N ARG A 458 -19.40 -11.92 6.96
CA ARG A 458 -19.06 -12.58 8.23
C ARG A 458 -19.28 -14.09 8.25
N GLN A 459 -19.87 -14.67 7.20
CA GLN A 459 -20.07 -16.12 7.16
C GLN A 459 -18.73 -16.87 7.11
N PRO A 460 -18.61 -18.07 7.69
CA PRO A 460 -17.35 -18.82 7.80
C PRO A 460 -16.65 -19.12 6.48
N ASP A 461 -17.38 -19.13 5.37
CA ASP A 461 -16.81 -19.32 4.05
C ASP A 461 -16.12 -18.04 3.52
N MET A 462 -16.45 -16.86 4.05
CA MET A 462 -15.76 -15.59 3.77
C MET A 462 -14.80 -15.21 4.90
N ALA A 463 -15.25 -15.21 6.15
CA ALA A 463 -14.39 -14.91 7.31
C ALA A 463 -13.52 -16.13 7.63
N SER A 464 -12.18 -15.97 7.48
CA SER A 464 -11.22 -17.04 7.75
C SER A 464 -10.87 -17.19 9.23
N GLY A 465 -11.16 -16.16 10.05
CA GLY A 465 -10.66 -15.98 11.41
C GLY A 465 -9.30 -15.26 11.48
N TRP A 466 -8.69 -14.99 10.30
CA TRP A 466 -7.53 -14.12 10.12
C TRP A 466 -7.87 -12.84 9.34
N GLY A 467 -9.08 -12.76 8.80
CA GLY A 467 -9.60 -11.69 7.95
C GLY A 467 -10.59 -12.25 6.92
N ILE A 468 -10.98 -11.42 5.97
CA ILE A 468 -11.95 -11.74 4.93
C ILE A 468 -11.25 -12.33 3.71
N ARG A 469 -11.69 -13.50 3.25
CA ARG A 469 -11.18 -14.12 2.01
C ARG A 469 -11.64 -13.33 0.79
N THR A 470 -10.76 -13.21 -0.19
CA THR A 470 -11.07 -12.58 -1.48
C THR A 470 -12.16 -13.31 -2.24
N ARG A 471 -12.38 -14.61 -1.98
CA ARG A 471 -13.43 -15.45 -2.55
C ARG A 471 -13.93 -16.47 -1.54
N SER A 472 -15.24 -16.74 -1.53
CA SER A 472 -15.86 -17.74 -0.68
C SER A 472 -15.22 -19.12 -0.84
N SER A 473 -14.90 -19.77 0.28
CA SER A 473 -14.36 -21.15 0.27
C SER A 473 -15.35 -22.19 -0.27
N ARG A 474 -16.61 -21.82 -0.52
CA ARG A 474 -17.62 -22.66 -1.18
C ARG A 474 -17.64 -22.48 -2.70
N SER A 475 -16.88 -21.50 -3.23
CA SER A 475 -16.77 -21.34 -4.68
C SER A 475 -15.91 -22.46 -5.27
N LYS A 476 -16.32 -22.99 -6.42
CA LYS A 476 -15.53 -23.97 -7.17
C LYS A 476 -14.19 -23.40 -7.69
N HIS A 477 -14.05 -22.09 -7.69
CA HIS A 477 -12.84 -21.38 -8.10
C HIS A 477 -11.99 -20.92 -6.91
N TYR A 478 -12.33 -21.35 -5.70
CA TYR A 478 -11.58 -21.03 -4.50
C TYR A 478 -10.26 -21.79 -4.47
N SER A 479 -9.19 -21.04 -4.19
CA SER A 479 -7.90 -21.60 -3.78
C SER A 479 -7.29 -20.69 -2.70
N PRO A 480 -6.98 -21.21 -1.51
CA PRO A 480 -6.50 -20.38 -0.40
C PRO A 480 -5.15 -19.72 -0.66
N LEU A 481 -4.38 -20.20 -1.64
CA LEU A 481 -3.10 -19.63 -2.07
C LEU A 481 -3.18 -19.02 -3.48
N SER A 482 -4.36 -18.78 -4.03
CA SER A 482 -4.50 -17.94 -5.22
C SER A 482 -4.39 -16.48 -4.86
N TYR A 483 -3.73 -15.69 -5.71
CA TYR A 483 -3.47 -14.27 -5.47
C TYR A 483 -4.75 -13.48 -5.18
N HIS A 484 -5.85 -13.66 -5.97
CA HIS A 484 -7.13 -12.98 -5.77
C HIS A 484 -8.35 -13.91 -5.59
N ASN A 485 -8.16 -15.25 -5.54
CA ASN A 485 -9.28 -16.20 -5.54
C ASN A 485 -9.37 -17.03 -4.27
N GLY A 486 -9.02 -16.47 -3.11
CA GLY A 486 -9.19 -17.16 -1.83
C GLY A 486 -8.24 -16.76 -0.73
N SER A 487 -7.13 -16.06 -1.04
CA SER A 487 -6.23 -15.39 -0.09
C SER A 487 -6.94 -14.32 0.75
N VAL A 488 -6.27 -13.82 1.76
CA VAL A 488 -6.70 -12.68 2.59
C VAL A 488 -5.77 -11.50 2.33
N TRP A 489 -6.35 -10.33 2.07
CA TRP A 489 -5.65 -9.08 1.88
C TRP A 489 -6.01 -8.11 3.02
N PRO A 490 -5.01 -7.48 3.67
CA PRO A 490 -5.26 -6.60 4.82
C PRO A 490 -6.16 -5.41 4.50
N HIS A 491 -5.91 -4.69 3.40
CA HIS A 491 -6.70 -3.52 3.01
C HIS A 491 -8.17 -3.89 2.68
N ASP A 492 -8.39 -4.97 1.94
CA ASP A 492 -9.70 -5.50 1.59
C ASP A 492 -10.50 -5.91 2.85
N THR A 493 -9.81 -6.53 3.83
CA THR A 493 -10.39 -6.84 5.14
C THR A 493 -10.73 -5.58 5.93
N ALA A 494 -9.86 -4.56 5.93
CA ALA A 494 -10.10 -3.29 6.63
C ALA A 494 -11.28 -2.53 6.00
N PHE A 495 -11.40 -2.52 4.66
CA PHE A 495 -12.56 -1.94 3.97
C PHE A 495 -13.85 -2.65 4.38
N ALA A 496 -13.84 -3.98 4.45
CA ALA A 496 -14.99 -4.73 4.93
C ALA A 496 -15.36 -4.37 6.38
N ALA A 497 -14.39 -4.24 7.28
CA ALA A 497 -14.62 -3.85 8.67
C ALA A 497 -15.19 -2.42 8.78
N ALA A 498 -14.60 -1.45 8.09
CA ALA A 498 -15.10 -0.07 8.04
C ALA A 498 -16.53 0.00 7.46
N GLY A 499 -16.78 -0.79 6.41
CA GLY A 499 -18.11 -0.93 5.83
C GLY A 499 -19.13 -1.54 6.80
N MET A 500 -18.77 -2.59 7.54
CA MET A 500 -19.63 -3.18 8.57
C MET A 500 -20.04 -2.14 9.61
N ALA A 501 -19.08 -1.37 10.15
CA ALA A 501 -19.35 -0.31 11.12
C ALA A 501 -20.29 0.75 10.53
N ARG A 502 -20.05 1.23 9.31
CA ARG A 502 -20.89 2.20 8.59
C ARG A 502 -22.34 1.77 8.48
N TYR A 503 -22.60 0.47 8.29
CA TYR A 503 -23.97 -0.08 8.17
C TYR A 503 -24.51 -0.66 9.48
N GLY A 504 -23.93 -0.29 10.63
CA GLY A 504 -24.41 -0.57 11.97
C GLY A 504 -24.01 -1.93 12.54
N ASP A 505 -23.17 -2.71 11.85
CA ASP A 505 -22.61 -3.96 12.39
C ASP A 505 -21.28 -3.71 13.12
N LYS A 506 -21.34 -2.92 14.20
CA LYS A 506 -20.18 -2.60 15.03
C LYS A 506 -19.51 -3.84 15.64
N ALA A 507 -20.32 -4.84 16.04
CA ALA A 507 -19.80 -6.10 16.57
C ALA A 507 -19.01 -6.88 15.51
N GLY A 508 -19.51 -6.91 14.26
CA GLY A 508 -18.78 -7.50 13.13
C GLY A 508 -17.48 -6.77 12.81
N ALA A 509 -17.51 -5.45 12.81
CA ALA A 509 -16.32 -4.62 12.62
C ALA A 509 -15.28 -4.87 13.72
N ALA A 510 -15.68 -4.81 15.00
CA ALA A 510 -14.81 -5.06 16.14
C ALA A 510 -14.14 -6.44 16.07
N LYS A 511 -14.91 -7.48 15.75
CA LYS A 511 -14.40 -8.84 15.57
C LYS A 511 -13.39 -8.92 14.42
N THR A 512 -13.68 -8.30 13.28
CA THR A 512 -12.79 -8.31 12.10
C THR A 512 -11.46 -7.58 12.42
N ILE A 513 -11.51 -6.48 13.16
CA ILE A 513 -10.31 -5.75 13.62
C ILE A 513 -9.50 -6.62 14.59
N ALA A 514 -10.16 -7.32 15.53
CA ALA A 514 -9.48 -8.24 16.44
C ALA A 514 -8.80 -9.42 15.69
N GLU A 515 -9.42 -9.91 14.60
CA GLU A 515 -8.82 -10.91 13.72
C GLU A 515 -7.58 -10.37 13.01
N MET A 516 -7.60 -9.12 12.54
CA MET A 516 -6.43 -8.46 11.93
C MET A 516 -5.31 -8.23 12.94
N LEU A 517 -5.62 -7.83 14.17
CA LEU A 517 -4.63 -7.70 15.26
C LEU A 517 -3.97 -9.06 15.57
N ALA A 518 -4.77 -10.12 15.65
CA ALA A 518 -4.24 -11.48 15.82
C ALA A 518 -3.36 -11.91 14.64
N THR A 519 -3.68 -11.45 13.44
CA THR A 519 -2.88 -11.69 12.23
C THR A 519 -1.55 -10.94 12.32
N ALA A 520 -1.56 -9.67 12.69
CA ALA A 520 -0.32 -8.89 12.87
C ALA A 520 0.63 -9.58 13.87
N LYS A 521 0.11 -9.99 15.03
CA LYS A 521 0.87 -10.74 16.03
C LYS A 521 1.45 -12.06 15.51
N ALA A 522 0.81 -12.66 14.52
CA ALA A 522 1.23 -13.93 13.94
C ALA A 522 2.39 -13.80 12.94
N PHE A 523 2.64 -12.61 12.39
CA PHE A 523 3.76 -12.35 11.50
C PHE A 523 4.95 -11.73 12.24
N PRO A 524 6.19 -11.95 11.77
CA PRO A 524 7.37 -11.33 12.37
C PRO A 524 7.23 -9.80 12.46
N ASP A 525 7.65 -9.22 13.56
CA ASP A 525 7.66 -7.76 13.81
C ASP A 525 6.28 -7.09 13.70
N TRP A 526 5.17 -7.83 13.92
CA TRP A 526 3.79 -7.35 13.68
C TRP A 526 3.56 -6.81 12.26
N ARG A 527 4.37 -7.22 11.29
CA ARG A 527 4.33 -6.77 9.90
C ARG A 527 3.42 -7.67 9.07
N ILE A 528 2.20 -7.25 8.81
CA ILE A 528 1.30 -7.97 7.92
C ILE A 528 1.79 -7.82 6.47
N PRO A 529 1.99 -8.93 5.73
CA PRO A 529 2.43 -8.88 4.33
C PRO A 529 1.31 -8.35 3.41
N GLU A 530 1.62 -8.20 2.13
CA GLU A 530 0.67 -7.88 1.07
C GLU A 530 -0.60 -8.73 1.13
N LEU A 531 -0.42 -10.03 1.21
CA LEU A 531 -1.49 -11.03 1.34
C LEU A 531 -0.93 -12.30 2.00
N PHE A 532 -1.84 -13.13 2.43
CA PHE A 532 -1.53 -14.45 2.99
C PHE A 532 -2.65 -15.46 2.68
N GLY A 533 -2.40 -16.73 2.94
CA GLY A 533 -3.33 -17.80 2.62
C GLY A 533 -4.67 -17.70 3.34
N GLY A 534 -5.75 -18.00 2.62
CA GLY A 534 -7.12 -17.95 3.14
C GLY A 534 -7.60 -19.21 3.87
N GLN A 535 -6.67 -20.03 4.40
CA GLN A 535 -7.04 -21.18 5.24
C GLN A 535 -7.77 -20.72 6.49
N PRO A 536 -8.69 -21.53 7.04
CA PRO A 536 -9.37 -21.18 8.28
C PRO A 536 -8.42 -21.18 9.47
N LYS A 537 -8.60 -20.23 10.38
CA LYS A 537 -7.89 -20.21 11.67
C LYS A 537 -8.19 -21.47 12.47
N ARG A 538 -7.14 -22.11 12.98
CA ARG A 538 -7.20 -23.28 13.84
C ARG A 538 -6.20 -23.13 14.99
N PRO A 539 -6.46 -23.72 16.18
CA PRO A 539 -5.50 -23.70 17.28
C PRO A 539 -4.13 -24.24 16.83
N GLY A 540 -3.06 -23.53 17.18
CA GLY A 540 -1.68 -23.92 16.86
C GLY A 540 -1.28 -23.77 15.38
N ILE A 541 -2.15 -23.27 14.50
CA ILE A 541 -1.84 -23.03 13.09
C ILE A 541 -1.74 -21.52 12.84
N TRP A 542 -0.63 -21.10 12.26
CA TRP A 542 -0.37 -19.72 11.85
C TRP A 542 -0.92 -19.41 10.46
N PRO A 543 -1.14 -18.13 10.11
CA PRO A 543 -1.48 -17.75 8.74
C PRO A 543 -0.40 -18.23 7.78
N THR A 544 -0.79 -18.83 6.67
CA THR A 544 0.17 -19.33 5.66
C THR A 544 0.73 -18.14 4.88
N PRO A 545 2.04 -17.87 4.91
CA PRO A 545 2.64 -16.82 4.10
C PRO A 545 2.43 -17.07 2.60
N TYR A 546 2.17 -16.00 1.83
CA TYR A 546 2.18 -16.09 0.37
C TYR A 546 3.62 -15.95 -0.14
N PRO A 547 4.14 -16.89 -0.94
CA PRO A 547 5.59 -17.03 -1.20
C PRO A 547 6.27 -15.82 -1.82
N VAL A 548 5.53 -15.01 -2.59
CA VAL A 548 6.05 -13.85 -3.33
C VAL A 548 5.35 -12.54 -2.94
N ALA A 549 4.72 -12.49 -1.78
CA ALA A 549 4.10 -11.27 -1.26
C ALA A 549 5.15 -10.17 -1.06
N CYS A 550 4.77 -8.94 -1.32
CA CYS A 550 5.54 -7.79 -0.86
C CYS A 550 5.48 -7.66 0.68
N VAL A 551 6.63 -7.35 1.29
CA VAL A 551 6.78 -7.14 2.73
C VAL A 551 7.86 -6.08 2.96
N PRO A 552 7.51 -4.82 3.29
CA PRO A 552 6.16 -4.27 3.47
C PRO A 552 5.41 -3.94 2.18
N LEU A 553 4.09 -3.69 2.34
CA LEU A 553 3.24 -3.10 1.32
C LEU A 553 2.44 -1.94 1.92
N ALA A 554 2.37 -0.81 1.21
CA ALA A 554 1.83 0.44 1.75
C ALA A 554 0.35 0.33 2.18
N TRP A 555 -0.54 -0.20 1.34
CA TRP A 555 -1.95 -0.35 1.72
C TRP A 555 -2.18 -1.40 2.81
N SER A 556 -1.26 -2.39 2.98
CA SER A 556 -1.33 -3.33 4.11
C SER A 556 -0.98 -2.65 5.44
N ALA A 557 0.05 -1.80 5.43
CA ALA A 557 0.40 -0.96 6.58
C ALA A 557 -0.70 0.09 6.85
N ALA A 558 -1.24 0.72 5.81
CA ALA A 558 -2.31 1.71 5.92
C ALA A 558 -3.64 1.12 6.45
N ALA A 559 -3.90 -0.17 6.22
CA ALA A 559 -5.08 -0.87 6.75
C ALA A 559 -5.20 -0.76 8.28
N THR A 560 -4.08 -0.69 9.01
CA THR A 560 -4.03 -0.43 10.45
C THR A 560 -4.72 0.88 10.82
N PHE A 561 -4.46 1.94 10.05
CA PHE A 561 -5.01 3.27 10.32
C PHE A 561 -6.48 3.40 9.91
N LEU A 562 -6.93 2.65 8.92
CA LEU A 562 -8.36 2.51 8.64
C LEU A 562 -9.08 1.73 9.76
N CYS A 563 -8.45 0.70 10.34
CA CYS A 563 -8.98 0.04 11.54
C CYS A 563 -9.09 1.03 12.72
N ILE A 564 -8.09 1.89 12.92
CA ILE A 564 -8.14 2.94 13.95
C ILE A 564 -9.25 3.95 13.65
N GLN A 565 -9.37 4.43 12.41
CA GLN A 565 -10.47 5.30 12.00
C GLN A 565 -11.83 4.66 12.30
N THR A 566 -11.95 3.36 12.05
CA THR A 566 -13.16 2.58 12.34
C THR A 566 -13.40 2.43 13.84
N MET A 567 -12.34 2.21 14.65
CA MET A 567 -12.44 2.17 16.11
C MET A 567 -12.90 3.50 16.70
N LEU A 568 -12.43 4.61 16.16
CA LEU A 568 -12.87 5.95 16.55
C LEU A 568 -14.28 6.27 16.01
N GLY A 569 -14.73 5.56 14.96
CA GLY A 569 -15.95 5.89 14.23
C GLY A 569 -15.91 7.29 13.65
N LEU A 570 -14.75 7.70 13.14
CA LEU A 570 -14.39 9.06 12.83
C LEU A 570 -14.93 9.48 11.46
N SER A 571 -15.66 10.61 11.43
CA SER A 571 -16.03 11.29 10.20
C SER A 571 -15.85 12.80 10.32
N VAL A 572 -15.48 13.46 9.22
CA VAL A 572 -15.22 14.90 9.14
C VAL A 572 -16.28 15.56 8.27
N SER A 573 -16.84 16.69 8.73
CA SER A 573 -17.82 17.46 7.95
C SER A 573 -17.20 18.01 6.67
N PRO A 574 -18.02 18.32 5.63
CA PRO A 574 -17.50 18.81 4.34
C PRO A 574 -16.62 20.06 4.43
N ASP A 575 -16.82 20.89 5.43
CA ASP A 575 -16.06 22.12 5.69
C ASP A 575 -14.92 21.95 6.71
N GLY A 576 -14.67 20.72 7.17
CA GLY A 576 -13.64 20.44 8.18
C GLY A 576 -13.91 21.03 9.58
N ALA A 577 -15.05 21.69 9.80
CA ALA A 577 -15.33 22.39 11.04
C ALA A 577 -15.83 21.48 12.16
N ARG A 578 -16.31 20.29 11.83
CA ARG A 578 -16.88 19.33 12.79
C ARG A 578 -16.36 17.92 12.55
N VAL A 579 -16.04 17.24 13.65
CA VAL A 579 -15.72 15.81 13.68
C VAL A 579 -16.81 15.09 14.44
N THR A 580 -17.29 13.99 13.90
CA THR A 580 -18.22 13.08 14.59
C THR A 580 -17.48 11.79 14.93
N LEU A 581 -17.69 11.30 16.15
CA LEU A 581 -17.16 10.04 16.66
C LEU A 581 -18.31 9.08 16.96
N ASP A 582 -18.20 7.84 16.47
CA ASP A 582 -19.14 6.74 16.75
C ASP A 582 -18.35 5.47 17.12
N PRO A 583 -17.69 5.46 18.30
CA PRO A 583 -16.61 4.55 18.61
C PRO A 583 -17.03 3.09 18.82
N LEU A 584 -16.06 2.19 18.58
CA LEU A 584 -16.08 0.79 18.96
C LEU A 584 -14.67 0.36 19.41
N LEU A 585 -14.56 -0.68 20.22
CA LEU A 585 -13.27 -1.27 20.58
C LEU A 585 -13.29 -2.77 20.24
N PRO A 586 -12.23 -3.32 19.63
CA PRO A 586 -12.10 -4.75 19.39
C PRO A 586 -11.88 -5.51 20.70
N ASP A 587 -12.16 -6.81 20.72
CA ASP A 587 -11.89 -7.64 21.88
C ASP A 587 -10.39 -7.64 22.22
N GLY A 588 -10.07 -7.57 23.52
CA GLY A 588 -8.70 -7.48 24.02
C GLY A 588 -8.15 -6.05 24.11
N VAL A 589 -8.91 -5.04 23.69
CA VAL A 589 -8.58 -3.62 23.86
C VAL A 589 -9.64 -2.97 24.74
N ASN A 590 -9.25 -2.45 25.91
CA ASN A 590 -10.17 -1.79 26.83
C ASN A 590 -9.95 -0.28 26.91
N ARG A 591 -8.75 0.19 26.56
CA ARG A 591 -8.40 1.60 26.49
C ARG A 591 -7.67 1.87 25.17
N PHE A 592 -8.05 2.96 24.50
CA PHE A 592 -7.38 3.46 23.32
C PHE A 592 -7.33 4.98 23.36
N GLU A 593 -6.20 5.54 23.00
CA GLU A 593 -5.95 6.99 22.97
C GLU A 593 -5.41 7.41 21.60
N ALA A 594 -5.88 8.55 21.12
CA ALA A 594 -5.34 9.24 19.95
C ALA A 594 -5.04 10.69 20.35
N SER A 595 -3.80 11.12 20.24
CA SER A 595 -3.36 12.47 20.61
C SER A 595 -2.79 13.20 19.40
N ASP A 596 -2.98 14.52 19.35
CA ASP A 596 -2.56 15.38 18.24
C ASP A 596 -3.25 15.05 16.90
N LEU A 597 -4.44 14.46 16.90
CA LEU A 597 -5.22 14.25 15.68
C LEU A 597 -5.58 15.60 15.07
N ARG A 598 -5.22 15.82 13.82
CA ARG A 598 -5.39 17.12 13.15
C ARG A 598 -6.49 17.09 12.11
N VAL A 599 -7.43 18.05 12.23
CA VAL A 599 -8.45 18.34 11.22
C VAL A 599 -8.50 19.85 11.04
N GLY A 600 -8.25 20.34 9.84
CA GLY A 600 -8.07 21.79 9.63
C GLY A 600 -6.91 22.34 10.49
N ALA A 601 -7.11 23.50 11.05
CA ALA A 601 -6.23 24.09 12.05
C ALA A 601 -6.44 23.50 13.46
N GLY A 602 -7.44 22.62 13.63
CA GLY A 602 -7.82 22.05 14.91
C GLY A 602 -6.96 20.85 15.32
N LYS A 603 -6.91 20.62 16.63
CA LYS A 603 -6.31 19.45 17.28
C LYS A 603 -7.35 18.76 18.15
N ILE A 604 -7.28 17.44 18.19
CA ILE A 604 -8.21 16.61 18.95
C ILE A 604 -7.40 15.54 19.69
N ASP A 605 -7.63 15.43 20.99
CA ASP A 605 -7.19 14.32 21.82
C ASP A 605 -8.42 13.51 22.22
N ILE A 606 -8.36 12.20 22.00
CA ILE A 606 -9.49 11.29 22.19
C ILE A 606 -9.02 10.15 23.08
N ARG A 607 -9.81 9.85 24.12
CA ARG A 607 -9.64 8.68 24.95
C ARG A 607 -10.90 7.83 24.94
N LEU A 608 -10.76 6.57 24.56
CA LEU A 608 -11.84 5.58 24.60
C LEU A 608 -11.56 4.61 25.77
N GLU A 609 -12.59 4.31 26.55
CA GLU A 609 -12.50 3.34 27.65
C GLU A 609 -13.74 2.42 27.65
N ARG A 610 -13.50 1.11 27.66
CA ARG A 610 -14.57 0.10 27.73
C ARG A 610 -15.15 0.05 29.14
N LYS A 611 -16.45 0.27 29.26
CA LYS A 611 -17.20 -0.03 30.51
C LYS A 611 -18.09 -1.25 30.30
N ARG A 612 -18.15 -2.12 31.33
CA ARG A 612 -18.94 -3.37 31.25
C ARG A 612 -20.39 -3.08 30.82
N GLY A 613 -20.84 -3.79 29.75
CA GLY A 613 -22.21 -3.73 29.23
C GLY A 613 -22.61 -2.43 28.56
N ARG A 614 -21.66 -1.53 28.25
CA ARG A 614 -21.89 -0.25 27.58
C ARG A 614 -20.92 -0.06 26.43
N ALA A 615 -21.27 0.81 25.49
CA ALA A 615 -20.33 1.28 24.49
C ALA A 615 -19.15 2.04 25.16
N PRO A 616 -18.02 2.18 24.47
CA PRO A 616 -16.87 2.87 25.02
C PRO A 616 -17.21 4.28 25.45
N VAL A 617 -16.85 4.64 26.68
CA VAL A 617 -16.92 6.03 27.14
C VAL A 617 -15.84 6.81 26.40
N THR A 618 -16.22 7.95 25.87
CA THR A 618 -15.34 8.81 25.10
C THR A 618 -15.08 10.09 25.87
N ASP A 619 -13.83 10.37 26.18
CA ASP A 619 -13.35 11.66 26.64
C ASP A 619 -12.63 12.36 25.49
N VAL A 620 -12.97 13.64 25.23
CA VAL A 620 -12.47 14.38 24.08
C VAL A 620 -12.05 15.78 24.52
N GLN A 621 -10.83 16.15 24.17
CA GLN A 621 -10.35 17.51 24.25
C GLN A 621 -10.08 18.00 22.82
N ALA A 622 -10.68 19.13 22.44
CA ALA A 622 -10.53 19.66 21.09
C ALA A 622 -10.30 21.18 21.11
N THR A 623 -9.46 21.66 20.22
CA THR A 623 -9.19 23.07 19.97
C THR A 623 -9.30 23.36 18.49
N GLY A 624 -9.99 24.46 18.12
CA GLY A 624 -10.10 24.88 16.71
C GLY A 624 -11.03 24.03 15.83
N VAL A 625 -11.71 23.02 16.39
CA VAL A 625 -12.67 22.16 15.69
C VAL A 625 -13.74 21.69 16.67
N SER A 626 -15.00 21.56 16.23
CA SER A 626 -16.05 20.99 17.06
C SER A 626 -16.09 19.47 16.98
N VAL A 627 -16.29 18.79 18.12
CA VAL A 627 -16.41 17.35 18.16
C VAL A 627 -17.77 16.95 18.73
N THR A 628 -18.43 16.02 18.04
CA THR A 628 -19.69 15.42 18.50
C THR A 628 -19.48 13.92 18.66
N VAL A 629 -19.83 13.38 19.82
CA VAL A 629 -19.85 11.93 20.03
C VAL A 629 -21.29 11.46 19.83
N SER A 630 -21.51 10.50 18.97
CA SER A 630 -22.85 9.94 18.76
C SER A 630 -23.38 9.38 20.07
N ALA A 631 -24.57 9.84 20.47
CA ALA A 631 -25.28 9.24 21.60
C ALA A 631 -25.65 7.80 21.22
N ILE A 632 -25.42 6.89 22.14
CA ILE A 632 -25.66 5.46 21.97
C ILE A 632 -27.13 5.19 22.17
#